data_a3c9c859c4dc9d009632f66c9d9f9c41
#
_entry.id   a3c9c859c4dc9d009632f66c9d9f9c41
#
_cell.length_a   1.000
_cell.length_b   1.000
_cell.length_c   1.000
_cell.angle_alpha   90.00
_cell.angle_beta   90.00
_cell.angle_gamma   90.00
#
_symmetry.space_group_name_H-M   'P 1'
#
loop_
_entity.id
_entity.type
_entity.pdbx_description
1 polymer ?
#
loop_
_entity_poly.entity_id
_entity_poly.type
_entity_poly.pdbx_seq_one_letter_code
_entity_poly.pdbx_strand_id
1 'polypeptide(L)'
;MRNRFLLRALLSGLLLVLTSPLFAQMPKALQVKELQLSNGMSVWLNEDHSQPKVFGAVVVQAGAKDCPNTGIAHYFEHIMFKGTDEIGTVDYAKEKPWLDSISAAYDRLAATTDAAQREVIQKDINRLSQKAGEYAIPNEYNSLISRYGGSELNAGTSFDFTFYHNMFTPQFMEQWCRLNSDRLINPVFRMFQGELETVYEEKNMGSDQIMTAMREKIFSELFGTQPYAYPIIGSTENLKNPKLSDMKKFYEQYYVGCNMGLVLSGDFDAESIMPLLERTFGRIPRGTMPSHPKSPLPDITQERTVELKLPIPIVNMEALVFKAPTDYEPDANALKIATSILSNGNAGMLDSLMNDGQMMAAAISPVSLNDAGVAMMILVPNLLSKTVKAEQACLNQFQRVFNGDFDDKLIEVQKRSIRNEALRELETIDDRGLQMVMVMSSGHKWQDYIDNVNAIDRVTKADVVAAAKRYLDRPFVRFKKKFGSLTKDKVSQPGYTPVKPKNSSEESAYAKRMAQMPVGDKELPLVDFEKDATMTPLGGQATLYTVKNPLNDLFNLTIRYNRGTKADPRLLAVNTLLDNAGTDSLSRQQIGAALEDYGASLSFSCSNDAFLVSVQGIDKNFVPTMQLLGHFFGHVKSDAKALSKVKDTAKAEEKSLTEENTDVLAALLQKIFFGDKSSNLHRQTYKEVKKMSGEEMISAFNDVLGSYCRLSYSGTLDATEVANVIKANLPVSRSQAPYVDYDTDFIGYSEPLVYIYDMPKSRQTLVTTYDQLKPMPEQKQRLDANVFSHYFGEGDMSSVLFQEVREFRSLAYATQAKLRARPRLTHPNSPLSFFTITGTQGDKAMKTISLVDSLLSDMPIVTKNFQTSRQGYINNLYANFPSFRSKGSYIANARLRGYNSDPNTGVVPIAQSVTLNDMQRFYESNIKNNKGHRVIGIIGSKKKLNLKELQKYGRIVFVKEKDLFRK
;
A
#
# COMPACT_ATOMS: atom_id res chain seq x y z
N MET A 1 -1.81 -42.01 54.83
CA MET A 1 -2.61 -41.54 53.67
C MET A 1 -2.76 -39.99 53.55
N ARG A 2 -2.32 -39.27 54.58
CA ARG A 2 -2.53 -37.79 54.59
C ARG A 2 -1.45 -36.97 53.82
N ASN A 3 -0.25 -37.55 53.62
CA ASN A 3 0.85 -36.83 52.90
C ASN A 3 0.88 -37.00 51.38
N ARG A 4 0.03 -37.87 50.80
CA ARG A 4 -0.09 -37.99 49.35
C ARG A 4 -1.14 -37.06 48.75
N PHE A 5 -2.04 -36.53 49.56
CA PHE A 5 -3.05 -35.54 49.09
C PHE A 5 -2.48 -34.13 49.04
N LEU A 6 -1.60 -33.77 49.97
CA LEU A 6 -0.94 -32.45 49.98
C LEU A 6 0.11 -32.31 48.87
N LEU A 7 0.78 -33.40 48.45
CA LEU A 7 1.72 -33.34 47.32
C LEU A 7 1.04 -33.27 45.96
N ARG A 8 -0.17 -33.83 45.81
CA ARG A 8 -0.97 -33.70 44.61
C ARG A 8 -1.65 -32.33 44.48
N ALA A 9 -2.05 -31.72 45.59
CA ALA A 9 -2.57 -30.34 45.60
C ALA A 9 -1.47 -29.30 45.32
N LEU A 10 -0.22 -29.53 45.75
CA LEU A 10 0.92 -28.67 45.45
C LEU A 10 1.42 -28.84 43.99
N LEU A 11 1.37 -30.05 43.43
CA LEU A 11 1.70 -30.29 42.01
C LEU A 11 0.60 -29.81 41.06
N SER A 12 -0.69 -29.85 41.46
CA SER A 12 -1.79 -29.26 40.69
C SER A 12 -1.82 -27.74 40.79
N GLY A 13 -1.29 -27.13 41.86
CA GLY A 13 -1.13 -25.69 42.01
C GLY A 13 0.10 -25.13 41.28
N LEU A 14 1.09 -25.96 40.96
CA LEU A 14 2.31 -25.54 40.26
C LEU A 14 2.21 -25.72 38.72
N LEU A 15 1.18 -26.44 38.21
CA LEU A 15 0.91 -26.55 36.76
C LEU A 15 -0.08 -25.51 36.26
N LEU A 16 -0.60 -24.62 37.11
CA LEU A 16 -1.53 -23.54 36.76
C LEU A 16 -0.84 -22.16 36.65
N VAL A 17 0.48 -22.09 36.67
CA VAL A 17 1.24 -20.83 36.70
C VAL A 17 2.10 -20.61 35.43
N LEU A 18 1.94 -21.40 34.37
CA LEU A 18 2.75 -21.24 33.14
C LEU A 18 1.93 -21.06 31.85
N THR A 19 0.68 -20.62 31.94
CA THR A 19 0.00 -20.01 30.79
C THR A 19 -0.44 -18.61 31.16
N SER A 20 0.50 -17.70 31.37
CA SER A 20 0.19 -16.28 31.32
C SER A 20 -0.26 -16.00 29.88
N PRO A 21 -1.45 -15.45 29.65
CA PRO A 21 -1.83 -15.01 28.34
C PRO A 21 -0.77 -14.05 27.82
N LEU A 22 -0.34 -14.21 26.58
CA LEU A 22 0.79 -13.46 25.98
C LEU A 22 0.60 -11.94 26.08
N PHE A 23 -0.65 -11.49 26.21
CA PHE A 23 -1.03 -10.09 26.39
C PHE A 23 -1.32 -9.69 27.86
N ALA A 24 -1.09 -10.56 28.87
CA ALA A 24 -1.35 -10.23 30.29
C ALA A 24 -0.48 -9.09 30.82
N GLN A 25 0.64 -8.76 30.14
CA GLN A 25 1.47 -7.58 30.37
C GLN A 25 1.91 -7.00 29.02
N MET A 26 0.95 -6.49 28.25
CA MET A 26 1.31 -5.78 27.02
C MET A 26 2.22 -4.59 27.33
N PRO A 27 3.30 -4.39 26.56
CA PRO A 27 4.08 -3.16 26.61
C PRO A 27 3.19 -1.93 26.56
N LYS A 28 3.57 -0.85 27.29
CA LYS A 28 2.79 0.40 27.32
C LYS A 28 2.45 0.90 25.91
N ALA A 29 3.39 0.78 24.98
CA ALA A 29 3.21 1.18 23.59
C ALA A 29 2.14 0.39 22.81
N LEU A 30 1.66 -0.75 23.29
CA LEU A 30 0.58 -1.54 22.68
C LEU A 30 -0.77 -1.36 23.38
N GLN A 31 -0.82 -0.61 24.47
CA GLN A 31 -2.06 -0.37 25.23
C GLN A 31 -2.93 0.65 24.50
N VAL A 32 -4.24 0.41 24.50
CA VAL A 32 -5.24 1.32 23.93
C VAL A 32 -6.20 1.76 25.04
N LYS A 33 -6.34 3.06 25.22
CA LYS A 33 -7.37 3.65 26.09
C LYS A 33 -8.61 3.90 25.29
N GLU A 34 -9.72 3.27 25.68
CA GLU A 34 -11.04 3.48 25.08
C GLU A 34 -11.82 4.49 25.91
N LEU A 35 -12.17 5.62 25.32
CA LEU A 35 -12.82 6.75 25.95
C LEU A 35 -14.02 7.21 25.09
N GLN A 36 -14.81 8.14 25.61
CA GLN A 36 -15.94 8.72 24.89
C GLN A 36 -16.04 10.23 25.16
N LEU A 37 -16.31 11.02 24.14
CA LEU A 37 -16.60 12.45 24.28
C LEU A 37 -18.04 12.69 24.72
N SER A 38 -18.31 13.90 25.21
CA SER A 38 -19.65 14.33 25.66
C SER A 38 -20.75 14.17 24.61
N ASN A 39 -20.40 14.27 23.33
CA ASN A 39 -21.32 14.07 22.20
C ASN A 39 -21.50 12.59 21.81
N GLY A 40 -20.92 11.65 22.54
CA GLY A 40 -21.03 10.21 22.29
C GLY A 40 -20.02 9.64 21.30
N MET A 41 -19.10 10.44 20.76
CA MET A 41 -18.04 9.97 19.87
C MET A 41 -17.05 9.08 20.64
N SER A 42 -16.78 7.88 20.11
CA SER A 42 -15.76 6.99 20.67
C SER A 42 -14.35 7.53 20.40
N VAL A 43 -13.44 7.43 21.38
CA VAL A 43 -12.06 7.87 21.25
C VAL A 43 -11.13 6.76 21.70
N TRP A 44 -10.27 6.30 20.80
CA TRP A 44 -9.24 5.28 21.09
C TRP A 44 -7.86 5.89 20.97
N LEU A 45 -7.10 5.82 22.06
CA LEU A 45 -5.78 6.45 22.21
C LEU A 45 -4.72 5.38 22.45
N ASN A 46 -3.68 5.38 21.63
CA ASN A 46 -2.48 4.57 21.80
C ASN A 46 -1.25 5.48 21.83
N GLU A 47 -0.62 5.58 23.01
CA GLU A 47 0.56 6.42 23.26
C GLU A 47 1.85 5.66 22.98
N ASP A 48 2.61 6.11 21.95
CA ASP A 48 3.89 5.52 21.56
C ASP A 48 4.88 6.60 21.10
N HIS A 49 5.92 6.87 21.90
CA HIS A 49 6.97 7.87 21.65
C HIS A 49 8.16 7.32 20.85
N SER A 50 8.07 6.12 20.26
CA SER A 50 9.19 5.49 19.53
C SER A 50 9.54 6.18 18.22
N GLN A 51 8.60 6.92 17.64
CA GLN A 51 8.77 7.70 16.41
C GLN A 51 8.06 9.05 16.54
N PRO A 52 8.58 10.14 15.94
CA PRO A 52 8.05 11.51 16.10
C PRO A 52 6.85 11.75 15.16
N LYS A 53 5.86 10.88 15.22
CA LYS A 53 4.67 10.95 14.37
C LYS A 53 3.43 10.45 15.08
N VAL A 54 2.28 10.86 14.60
CA VAL A 54 0.97 10.40 15.06
C VAL A 54 0.15 9.95 13.85
N PHE A 55 -0.41 8.75 13.93
CA PHE A 55 -1.50 8.32 13.07
C PHE A 55 -2.81 8.85 13.64
N GLY A 56 -3.56 9.59 12.83
CA GLY A 56 -4.88 10.09 13.21
C GLY A 56 -5.94 9.65 12.22
N ALA A 57 -7.05 9.08 12.72
CA ALA A 57 -8.17 8.66 11.88
C ALA A 57 -9.51 9.02 12.50
N VAL A 58 -10.46 9.42 11.64
CA VAL A 58 -11.89 9.52 11.97
C VAL A 58 -12.62 8.39 11.26
N VAL A 59 -13.38 7.61 12.00
CA VAL A 59 -14.21 6.50 11.52
C VAL A 59 -15.65 6.91 11.56
N VAL A 60 -16.39 6.73 10.48
CA VAL A 60 -17.83 6.88 10.41
C VAL A 60 -18.44 5.51 10.21
N GLN A 61 -19.34 5.07 11.11
CA GLN A 61 -19.98 3.76 11.07
C GLN A 61 -21.09 3.75 10.00
N ALA A 62 -20.73 4.11 8.78
CA ALA A 62 -21.60 4.06 7.61
C ALA A 62 -20.75 3.88 6.35
N GLY A 63 -21.19 2.98 5.48
CA GLY A 63 -20.51 2.63 4.26
C GLY A 63 -21.47 2.40 3.09
N ALA A 64 -21.02 1.65 2.10
CA ALA A 64 -21.81 1.43 0.89
C ALA A 64 -23.11 0.66 1.13
N LYS A 65 -23.19 -0.17 2.17
CA LYS A 65 -24.43 -0.92 2.51
C LYS A 65 -25.55 0.00 3.01
N ASP A 66 -25.20 1.17 3.56
CA ASP A 66 -26.18 2.14 4.08
C ASP A 66 -26.85 2.97 2.97
N CYS A 67 -26.31 2.90 1.77
CA CYS A 67 -26.84 3.53 0.55
C CYS A 67 -26.65 2.60 -0.67
N PRO A 68 -27.26 1.40 -0.69
CA PRO A 68 -26.94 0.35 -1.66
C PRO A 68 -27.06 0.83 -3.12
N ASN A 69 -26.11 0.44 -3.94
CA ASN A 69 -26.03 0.71 -5.38
C ASN A 69 -25.88 2.18 -5.81
N THR A 70 -25.98 3.13 -4.87
CA THR A 70 -25.96 4.57 -5.21
C THR A 70 -24.54 5.13 -5.38
N GLY A 71 -23.55 4.58 -4.67
CA GLY A 71 -22.20 5.13 -4.57
C GLY A 71 -22.09 6.39 -3.68
N ILE A 72 -23.16 6.75 -2.95
CA ILE A 72 -23.21 7.98 -2.15
C ILE A 72 -22.11 8.00 -1.09
N ALA A 73 -21.92 6.91 -0.34
CA ALA A 73 -20.91 6.86 0.72
C ALA A 73 -19.50 7.14 0.17
N HIS A 74 -19.14 6.48 -0.92
CA HIS A 74 -17.84 6.67 -1.58
C HIS A 74 -17.69 8.06 -2.17
N TYR A 75 -18.71 8.56 -2.87
CA TYR A 75 -18.66 9.89 -3.43
C TYR A 75 -18.61 10.97 -2.34
N PHE A 76 -19.33 10.77 -1.22
CA PHE A 76 -19.31 11.70 -0.09
C PHE A 76 -17.92 11.73 0.57
N GLU A 77 -17.22 10.61 0.61
CA GLU A 77 -15.81 10.54 1.03
C GLU A 77 -14.97 11.55 0.25
N HIS A 78 -15.07 11.60 -1.09
CA HIS A 78 -14.36 12.55 -1.94
C HIS A 78 -14.74 14.01 -1.64
N ILE A 79 -16.03 14.28 -1.41
CA ILE A 79 -16.53 15.63 -1.12
C ILE A 79 -15.98 16.17 0.20
N MET A 80 -15.67 15.31 1.16
CA MET A 80 -15.10 15.71 2.45
C MET A 80 -13.72 16.37 2.33
N PHE A 81 -13.07 16.33 1.18
CA PHE A 81 -11.81 17.04 0.90
C PHE A 81 -12.00 18.41 0.23
N LYS A 82 -13.25 18.81 -0.07
CA LYS A 82 -13.55 20.07 -0.79
C LYS A 82 -13.77 21.26 0.12
N GLY A 83 -13.62 21.06 1.44
CA GLY A 83 -13.73 22.10 2.46
C GLY A 83 -15.14 22.27 3.04
N THR A 84 -15.32 23.40 3.72
CA THR A 84 -16.52 23.72 4.49
C THR A 84 -17.06 25.09 4.10
N ASP A 85 -18.05 25.58 4.85
CA ASP A 85 -18.51 26.97 4.77
C ASP A 85 -17.44 28.04 5.17
N GLU A 86 -16.35 27.61 5.85
CA GLU A 86 -15.22 28.46 6.21
C GLU A 86 -13.94 28.13 5.45
N ILE A 87 -13.70 26.83 5.12
CA ILE A 87 -12.50 26.34 4.44
C ILE A 87 -12.80 26.21 2.95
N GLY A 88 -11.96 26.74 2.09
CA GLY A 88 -12.05 26.56 0.63
C GLY A 88 -12.91 27.63 -0.06
N THR A 89 -13.17 28.76 0.57
CA THR A 89 -13.95 29.87 0.01
C THR A 89 -13.40 31.23 0.42
N VAL A 90 -13.49 32.22 -0.45
CA VAL A 90 -13.21 33.64 -0.13
C VAL A 90 -14.43 34.36 0.46
N ASP A 91 -15.65 33.90 0.13
CA ASP A 91 -16.92 34.48 0.60
C ASP A 91 -18.07 33.49 0.43
N TYR A 92 -18.33 32.70 1.48
CA TYR A 92 -19.36 31.65 1.46
C TYR A 92 -20.77 32.24 1.28
N ALA A 93 -21.06 33.41 1.82
CA ALA A 93 -22.38 34.04 1.71
C ALA A 93 -22.76 34.33 0.24
N LYS A 94 -21.78 34.69 -0.59
CA LYS A 94 -21.96 34.87 -2.04
C LYS A 94 -21.86 33.56 -2.82
N GLU A 95 -21.11 32.55 -2.35
CA GLU A 95 -21.00 31.25 -2.99
C GLU A 95 -22.26 30.39 -2.84
N LYS A 96 -22.83 30.37 -1.63
CA LYS A 96 -23.96 29.49 -1.24
C LYS A 96 -25.15 29.50 -2.22
N PRO A 97 -25.68 30.64 -2.71
CA PRO A 97 -26.80 30.63 -3.65
C PRO A 97 -26.53 29.85 -4.94
N TRP A 98 -25.30 29.88 -5.41
CA TRP A 98 -24.89 29.10 -6.60
C TRP A 98 -24.81 27.62 -6.31
N LEU A 99 -24.29 27.23 -5.14
CA LEU A 99 -24.22 25.83 -4.70
C LEU A 99 -25.62 25.25 -4.48
N ASP A 100 -26.55 26.00 -3.88
CA ASP A 100 -27.96 25.61 -3.72
C ASP A 100 -28.63 25.41 -5.09
N SER A 101 -28.34 26.29 -6.08
CA SER A 101 -28.86 26.19 -7.44
C SER A 101 -28.31 24.97 -8.17
N ILE A 102 -27.01 24.63 -7.97
CA ILE A 102 -26.37 23.42 -8.50
C ILE A 102 -27.05 22.17 -7.91
N SER A 103 -27.29 22.14 -6.60
CA SER A 103 -27.95 21.03 -5.92
C SER A 103 -29.35 20.79 -6.53
N ALA A 104 -30.15 21.84 -6.65
CA ALA A 104 -31.48 21.76 -7.26
C ALA A 104 -31.42 21.34 -8.75
N ALA A 105 -30.38 21.73 -9.49
CA ALA A 105 -30.21 21.32 -10.88
C ALA A 105 -29.86 19.83 -11.00
N TYR A 106 -29.04 19.27 -10.12
CA TYR A 106 -28.74 17.83 -10.08
C TYR A 106 -29.99 17.01 -9.72
N ASP A 107 -30.80 17.46 -8.77
CA ASP A 107 -32.04 16.77 -8.41
C ASP A 107 -33.04 16.79 -9.59
N ARG A 108 -33.13 17.90 -10.34
CA ARG A 108 -33.92 17.96 -11.60
C ARG A 108 -33.33 17.03 -12.68
N LEU A 109 -32.00 16.97 -12.81
CA LEU A 109 -31.33 16.09 -13.78
C LEU A 109 -31.65 14.61 -13.49
N ALA A 110 -31.60 14.21 -12.23
CA ALA A 110 -31.93 12.85 -11.79
C ALA A 110 -33.40 12.48 -12.03
N ALA A 111 -34.31 13.45 -11.94
CA ALA A 111 -35.76 13.27 -12.20
C ALA A 111 -36.14 13.31 -13.70
N THR A 112 -35.22 13.70 -14.60
CA THR A 112 -35.49 13.92 -16.01
C THR A 112 -34.97 12.76 -16.85
N THR A 113 -35.84 12.14 -17.67
CA THR A 113 -35.48 11.04 -18.58
C THR A 113 -35.28 11.49 -20.02
N ASP A 114 -35.88 12.62 -20.44
CA ASP A 114 -35.74 13.15 -21.77
C ASP A 114 -34.33 13.66 -22.06
N ALA A 115 -33.68 13.12 -23.07
CA ALA A 115 -32.28 13.39 -23.39
C ALA A 115 -32.00 14.86 -23.72
N ALA A 116 -32.90 15.57 -24.42
CA ALA A 116 -32.72 16.96 -24.81
C ALA A 116 -32.83 17.87 -23.55
N GLN A 117 -33.80 17.58 -22.67
CA GLN A 117 -33.93 18.32 -21.41
C GLN A 117 -32.75 18.07 -20.49
N ARG A 118 -32.24 16.83 -20.43
CA ARG A 118 -31.03 16.50 -19.66
C ARG A 118 -29.83 17.29 -20.13
N GLU A 119 -29.64 17.44 -21.44
CA GLU A 119 -28.54 18.23 -21.99
C GLU A 119 -28.63 19.72 -21.60
N VAL A 120 -29.86 20.29 -21.62
CA VAL A 120 -30.10 21.67 -21.18
C VAL A 120 -29.74 21.84 -19.69
N ILE A 121 -30.19 20.92 -18.82
CA ILE A 121 -29.88 20.96 -17.38
C ILE A 121 -28.37 20.81 -17.14
N GLN A 122 -27.68 19.95 -17.88
CA GLN A 122 -26.21 19.77 -17.77
C GLN A 122 -25.45 21.04 -18.17
N LYS A 123 -25.89 21.75 -19.24
CA LYS A 123 -25.34 23.07 -19.61
C LYS A 123 -25.55 24.11 -18.52
N ASP A 124 -26.72 24.08 -17.88
CA ASP A 124 -27.00 24.97 -16.74
C ASP A 124 -26.12 24.64 -15.53
N ILE A 125 -25.94 23.36 -15.17
CA ILE A 125 -25.01 22.92 -14.12
C ILE A 125 -23.60 23.43 -14.42
N ASN A 126 -23.08 23.30 -15.65
CA ASN A 126 -21.79 23.84 -16.05
C ASN A 126 -21.68 25.35 -15.79
N ARG A 127 -22.71 26.11 -16.21
CA ARG A 127 -22.77 27.57 -16.03
C ARG A 127 -22.79 27.96 -14.54
N LEU A 128 -23.59 27.28 -13.74
CA LEU A 128 -23.70 27.50 -12.29
C LEU A 128 -22.37 27.16 -11.59
N SER A 129 -21.72 26.05 -11.98
CA SER A 129 -20.41 25.63 -11.44
C SER A 129 -19.32 26.66 -11.73
N GLN A 130 -19.31 27.30 -12.93
CA GLN A 130 -18.39 28.39 -13.23
C GLN A 130 -18.61 29.59 -12.29
N LYS A 131 -19.90 29.92 -11.96
CA LYS A 131 -20.24 31.00 -11.05
C LYS A 131 -19.84 30.69 -9.60
N ALA A 132 -20.12 29.51 -9.10
CA ALA A 132 -19.68 29.09 -7.77
C ALA A 132 -18.13 29.08 -7.66
N GLY A 133 -17.43 28.66 -8.72
CA GLY A 133 -15.98 28.64 -8.78
C GLY A 133 -15.31 30.00 -8.68
N GLU A 134 -16.05 31.11 -8.89
CA GLU A 134 -15.53 32.48 -8.69
C GLU A 134 -15.20 32.76 -7.21
N TYR A 135 -15.75 31.99 -6.28
CA TYR A 135 -15.54 32.15 -4.83
C TYR A 135 -14.69 31.03 -4.24
N ALA A 136 -14.52 29.92 -4.94
CA ALA A 136 -13.80 28.76 -4.45
C ALA A 136 -12.28 29.01 -4.35
N ILE A 137 -11.68 28.58 -3.21
CA ILE A 137 -10.25 28.40 -3.05
C ILE A 137 -9.99 26.88 -3.19
N PRO A 138 -9.41 26.45 -4.30
CA PRO A 138 -9.27 25.03 -4.57
C PRO A 138 -8.29 24.37 -3.61
N ASN A 139 -8.59 23.14 -3.21
CA ASN A 139 -7.71 22.27 -2.41
C ASN A 139 -7.20 22.87 -1.09
N GLU A 140 -7.87 23.89 -0.54
CA GLU A 140 -7.38 24.57 0.65
C GLU A 140 -7.30 23.64 1.87
N TYR A 141 -8.27 22.72 2.05
CA TYR A 141 -8.23 21.74 3.13
C TYR A 141 -6.95 20.89 3.07
N ASN A 142 -6.65 20.30 1.91
CA ASN A 142 -5.43 19.48 1.74
C ASN A 142 -4.15 20.29 1.95
N SER A 143 -4.13 21.53 1.45
CA SER A 143 -2.99 22.43 1.65
C SER A 143 -2.78 22.79 3.13
N LEU A 144 -3.86 22.93 3.92
CA LEU A 144 -3.78 23.20 5.35
C LEU A 144 -3.29 21.95 6.12
N ILE A 145 -3.78 20.75 5.78
CA ILE A 145 -3.26 19.50 6.38
C ILE A 145 -1.75 19.41 6.17
N SER A 146 -1.25 19.60 4.95
CA SER A 146 0.19 19.54 4.65
C SER A 146 0.97 20.65 5.32
N ARG A 147 0.44 21.86 5.38
CA ARG A 147 1.07 22.98 6.05
C ARG A 147 1.21 22.75 7.56
N TYR A 148 0.28 22.04 8.16
CA TYR A 148 0.24 21.76 9.60
C TYR A 148 0.59 20.31 9.91
N GLY A 149 1.71 19.85 9.38
CA GLY A 149 2.36 18.62 9.80
C GLY A 149 1.86 17.35 9.13
N GLY A 150 0.77 17.40 8.36
CA GLY A 150 0.18 16.21 7.75
C GLY A 150 0.97 15.65 6.58
N SER A 151 0.99 14.33 6.49
CA SER A 151 1.49 13.53 5.37
C SER A 151 0.59 12.32 5.18
N GLU A 152 0.70 11.63 4.05
CA GLU A 152 -0.06 10.40 3.75
C GLU A 152 -1.58 10.56 3.90
N LEU A 153 -2.11 11.75 3.56
CA LEU A 153 -3.53 12.04 3.63
C LEU A 153 -4.32 11.11 2.70
N ASN A 154 -5.24 10.32 3.27
CA ASN A 154 -6.04 9.36 2.54
C ASN A 154 -7.40 9.14 3.22
N ALA A 155 -8.27 8.42 2.53
CA ALA A 155 -9.55 7.95 3.05
C ALA A 155 -9.93 6.64 2.39
N GLY A 156 -10.93 5.97 2.93
CA GLY A 156 -11.44 4.74 2.34
C GLY A 156 -12.89 4.49 2.72
N THR A 157 -13.65 3.97 1.76
CA THR A 157 -15.02 3.53 1.96
C THR A 157 -15.11 2.03 1.80
N SER A 158 -15.61 1.36 2.84
CA SER A 158 -15.94 -0.06 2.86
C SER A 158 -17.45 -0.25 2.65
N PHE A 159 -17.91 -1.49 2.72
CA PHE A 159 -19.34 -1.77 2.82
C PHE A 159 -19.95 -1.23 4.13
N ASP A 160 -19.22 -1.32 5.23
CA ASP A 160 -19.74 -1.12 6.59
C ASP A 160 -19.35 0.23 7.19
N PHE A 161 -18.30 0.87 6.69
CA PHE A 161 -17.76 2.10 7.26
C PHE A 161 -17.03 2.96 6.24
N THR A 162 -16.83 4.22 6.60
CA THR A 162 -15.95 5.16 5.90
C THR A 162 -14.95 5.70 6.90
N PHE A 163 -13.67 5.84 6.52
CA PHE A 163 -12.65 6.41 7.39
C PHE A 163 -11.74 7.38 6.67
N TYR A 164 -11.23 8.34 7.41
CA TYR A 164 -10.36 9.42 6.95
C TYR A 164 -9.13 9.41 7.82
N HIS A 165 -7.95 9.31 7.25
CA HIS A 165 -6.72 9.22 8.04
C HIS A 165 -5.56 9.97 7.41
N ASN A 166 -4.59 10.30 8.23
CA ASN A 166 -3.27 10.73 7.79
C ASN A 166 -2.25 10.60 8.92
N MET A 167 -0.97 10.60 8.56
CA MET A 167 0.11 10.83 9.50
C MET A 167 0.28 12.32 9.72
N PHE A 168 0.69 12.72 10.93
CA PHE A 168 1.06 14.11 11.20
C PHE A 168 2.14 14.20 12.28
N THR A 169 2.82 15.33 12.33
CA THR A 169 3.89 15.58 13.29
C THR A 169 3.33 16.14 14.60
N PRO A 170 3.81 15.69 15.79
CA PRO A 170 3.19 15.96 17.09
C PRO A 170 3.01 17.45 17.42
N GLN A 171 3.92 18.32 16.96
CA GLN A 171 3.86 19.77 17.22
C GLN A 171 2.63 20.46 16.65
N PHE A 172 1.89 19.80 15.72
CA PHE A 172 0.69 20.33 15.10
C PHE A 172 -0.59 19.64 15.57
N MET A 173 -0.58 19.00 16.72
CA MET A 173 -1.72 18.27 17.27
C MET A 173 -3.00 19.12 17.34
N GLU A 174 -2.91 20.36 17.82
CA GLU A 174 -4.09 21.23 17.90
C GLU A 174 -4.63 21.61 16.53
N GLN A 175 -3.75 21.93 15.58
CA GLN A 175 -4.13 22.25 14.20
C GLN A 175 -4.80 21.05 13.52
N TRP A 176 -4.24 19.86 13.72
CA TRP A 176 -4.80 18.61 13.20
C TRP A 176 -6.21 18.35 13.74
N CYS A 177 -6.41 18.47 15.05
CA CYS A 177 -7.71 18.28 15.69
C CYS A 177 -8.75 19.26 15.17
N ARG A 178 -8.40 20.57 15.00
CA ARG A 178 -9.30 21.57 14.46
C ARG A 178 -9.69 21.28 13.01
N LEU A 179 -8.70 21.06 12.14
CA LEU A 179 -8.96 20.80 10.72
C LEU A 179 -9.86 19.57 10.51
N ASN A 180 -9.58 18.47 11.23
CA ASN A 180 -10.34 17.25 11.09
C ASN A 180 -11.72 17.29 11.77
N SER A 181 -11.92 18.07 12.84
CA SER A 181 -13.24 18.27 13.42
C SER A 181 -14.08 19.25 12.58
N ASP A 182 -13.50 20.36 12.11
CA ASP A 182 -14.22 21.38 11.36
C ASP A 182 -14.77 20.85 10.02
N ARG A 183 -14.00 20.02 9.30
CA ARG A 183 -14.51 19.43 8.04
C ARG A 183 -15.74 18.52 8.23
N LEU A 184 -15.95 17.98 9.46
CA LEU A 184 -17.07 17.09 9.78
C LEU A 184 -18.35 17.86 10.17
N ILE A 185 -18.26 19.16 10.48
CA ILE A 185 -19.38 19.95 10.99
C ILE A 185 -20.23 20.53 9.87
N ASN A 186 -19.64 21.21 8.89
CA ASN A 186 -20.35 21.87 7.81
C ASN A 186 -19.69 21.62 6.43
N PRO A 187 -19.63 20.36 5.95
CA PRO A 187 -19.06 20.08 4.63
C PRO A 187 -19.89 20.74 3.52
N VAL A 188 -19.20 21.21 2.49
CA VAL A 188 -19.82 21.91 1.36
C VAL A 188 -19.52 21.15 0.06
N PHE A 189 -20.55 20.92 -0.76
CA PHE A 189 -20.45 20.24 -2.06
C PHE A 189 -19.85 21.13 -3.13
N ARG A 190 -18.67 21.65 -2.86
CA ARG A 190 -17.92 22.53 -3.75
C ARG A 190 -17.26 21.74 -4.87
N MET A 191 -17.21 22.31 -6.08
CA MET A 191 -16.61 21.70 -7.27
C MET A 191 -17.14 20.28 -7.58
N PHE A 192 -18.37 20.01 -7.23
CA PHE A 192 -19.01 18.70 -7.30
C PHE A 192 -18.89 18.03 -8.66
N GLN A 193 -19.10 18.77 -9.76
CA GLN A 193 -19.05 18.21 -11.10
C GLN A 193 -17.65 17.72 -11.47
N GLY A 194 -16.59 18.46 -11.09
CA GLY A 194 -15.21 18.03 -11.32
C GLY A 194 -14.88 16.73 -10.59
N GLU A 195 -15.37 16.59 -9.36
CA GLU A 195 -15.17 15.38 -8.59
C GLU A 195 -15.96 14.19 -9.13
N LEU A 196 -17.16 14.41 -9.67
CA LEU A 196 -17.94 13.38 -10.35
C LEU A 196 -17.17 12.79 -11.54
N GLU A 197 -16.47 13.63 -12.29
CA GLU A 197 -15.61 13.17 -13.39
C GLU A 197 -14.44 12.31 -12.89
N THR A 198 -13.88 12.64 -11.73
CA THR A 198 -12.84 11.84 -11.09
C THR A 198 -13.36 10.46 -10.68
N VAL A 199 -14.54 10.39 -10.06
CA VAL A 199 -15.20 9.11 -9.69
C VAL A 199 -15.56 8.29 -10.94
N TYR A 200 -15.94 8.92 -12.04
CA TYR A 200 -16.15 8.21 -13.33
C TYR A 200 -14.86 7.55 -13.83
N GLU A 201 -13.74 8.26 -13.77
CA GLU A 201 -12.45 7.69 -14.16
C GLU A 201 -12.04 6.53 -13.26
N GLU A 202 -12.29 6.64 -11.97
CA GLU A 202 -12.05 5.57 -11.01
C GLU A 202 -12.91 4.33 -11.30
N LYS A 203 -14.20 4.51 -11.58
CA LYS A 203 -15.08 3.42 -12.01
C LYS A 203 -14.59 2.75 -13.29
N ASN A 204 -14.15 3.54 -14.27
CA ASN A 204 -13.59 3.03 -15.52
C ASN A 204 -12.30 2.23 -15.28
N MET A 205 -11.40 2.73 -14.42
CA MET A 205 -10.17 2.03 -14.04
C MET A 205 -10.48 0.72 -13.29
N GLY A 206 -11.37 0.76 -12.30
CA GLY A 206 -11.79 -0.43 -11.56
C GLY A 206 -12.42 -1.50 -12.46
N SER A 207 -13.19 -1.10 -13.47
CA SER A 207 -13.79 -2.00 -14.47
C SER A 207 -12.77 -2.69 -15.38
N ASP A 208 -11.54 -2.19 -15.47
CA ASP A 208 -10.44 -2.81 -16.20
C ASP A 208 -9.66 -3.82 -15.36
N GLN A 209 -9.82 -3.81 -14.02
CA GLN A 209 -9.15 -4.72 -13.11
C GLN A 209 -9.91 -6.04 -12.97
N ILE A 210 -9.25 -7.16 -13.29
CA ILE A 210 -9.84 -8.49 -13.26
C ILE A 210 -10.36 -8.85 -11.87
N MET A 211 -9.59 -8.56 -10.82
CA MET A 211 -9.96 -8.88 -9.44
C MET A 211 -11.18 -8.10 -8.96
N THR A 212 -11.31 -6.84 -9.34
CA THR A 212 -12.49 -6.01 -9.03
C THR A 212 -13.75 -6.58 -9.70
N ALA A 213 -13.68 -6.88 -10.99
CA ALA A 213 -14.80 -7.46 -11.72
C ALA A 213 -15.21 -8.85 -11.18
N MET A 214 -14.23 -9.65 -10.77
CA MET A 214 -14.45 -10.96 -10.15
C MET A 214 -15.15 -10.81 -8.79
N ARG A 215 -14.68 -9.94 -7.93
CA ARG A 215 -15.28 -9.65 -6.62
C ARG A 215 -16.72 -9.14 -6.77
N GLU A 216 -16.95 -8.14 -7.61
CA GLU A 216 -18.30 -7.60 -7.85
C GLU A 216 -19.26 -8.69 -8.34
N LYS A 217 -18.83 -9.57 -9.27
CA LYS A 217 -19.66 -10.67 -9.75
C LYS A 217 -19.93 -11.71 -8.68
N ILE A 218 -18.93 -12.10 -7.89
CA ILE A 218 -19.07 -13.04 -6.77
C ILE A 218 -20.07 -12.50 -5.76
N PHE A 219 -19.91 -11.26 -5.32
CA PHE A 219 -20.78 -10.65 -4.32
C PHE A 219 -22.21 -10.47 -4.83
N SER A 220 -22.39 -10.03 -6.07
CA SER A 220 -23.74 -9.92 -6.66
C SER A 220 -24.49 -11.25 -6.71
N GLU A 221 -23.79 -12.34 -6.99
CA GLU A 221 -24.39 -13.69 -7.03
C GLU A 221 -24.65 -14.29 -5.64
N LEU A 222 -23.81 -13.98 -4.67
CA LEU A 222 -23.96 -14.48 -3.31
C LEU A 222 -25.08 -13.76 -2.54
N PHE A 223 -25.09 -12.43 -2.63
CA PHE A 223 -26.00 -11.61 -1.84
C PHE A 223 -27.30 -11.22 -2.55
N GLY A 224 -27.39 -11.41 -3.87
CA GLY A 224 -28.61 -11.19 -4.65
C GLY A 224 -29.10 -9.74 -4.58
N THR A 225 -30.12 -9.46 -3.78
CA THR A 225 -30.67 -8.10 -3.58
C THR A 225 -30.25 -7.47 -2.24
N GLN A 226 -29.45 -8.17 -1.44
CA GLN A 226 -28.92 -7.66 -0.19
C GLN A 226 -27.91 -6.51 -0.45
N PRO A 227 -27.69 -5.60 0.51
CA PRO A 227 -26.79 -4.46 0.34
C PRO A 227 -25.36 -4.82 -0.14
N TYR A 228 -24.78 -5.91 0.32
CA TYR A 228 -23.44 -6.34 -0.12
C TYR A 228 -23.37 -6.84 -1.57
N ALA A 229 -24.49 -7.02 -2.25
CA ALA A 229 -24.53 -7.40 -3.67
C ALA A 229 -24.02 -6.29 -4.60
N TYR A 230 -24.05 -5.05 -4.15
CA TYR A 230 -23.78 -3.87 -4.99
C TYR A 230 -22.36 -3.35 -4.85
N PRO A 231 -21.75 -2.81 -5.93
CA PRO A 231 -20.40 -2.25 -5.85
C PRO A 231 -20.35 -1.01 -4.94
N ILE A 232 -19.28 -0.87 -4.18
CA ILE A 232 -19.05 0.26 -3.26
C ILE A 232 -19.14 1.61 -3.99
N ILE A 233 -18.53 1.69 -5.16
CA ILE A 233 -18.56 2.90 -6.00
C ILE A 233 -19.92 3.19 -6.64
N GLY A 234 -20.89 2.28 -6.52
CA GLY A 234 -22.20 2.38 -7.12
C GLY A 234 -22.27 1.88 -8.57
N SER A 235 -23.50 1.78 -9.09
CA SER A 235 -23.75 1.44 -10.49
C SER A 235 -23.47 2.63 -11.42
N THR A 236 -23.14 2.34 -12.68
CA THR A 236 -22.96 3.34 -13.72
C THR A 236 -24.20 4.22 -13.90
N GLU A 237 -25.40 3.65 -13.77
CA GLU A 237 -26.66 4.37 -13.91
C GLU A 237 -26.85 5.41 -12.79
N ASN A 238 -26.61 5.00 -11.54
CA ASN A 238 -26.75 5.89 -10.39
C ASN A 238 -25.67 6.98 -10.37
N LEU A 239 -24.44 6.65 -10.74
CA LEU A 239 -23.36 7.64 -10.88
C LEU A 239 -23.69 8.71 -11.94
N LYS A 240 -24.41 8.38 -13.03
CA LYS A 240 -24.88 9.35 -14.02
C LYS A 240 -26.03 10.23 -13.54
N ASN A 241 -26.67 9.86 -12.43
CA ASN A 241 -27.87 10.52 -11.89
C ASN A 241 -27.72 10.84 -10.40
N PRO A 242 -26.62 11.50 -9.97
CA PRO A 242 -26.42 11.80 -8.56
C PRO A 242 -27.51 12.77 -8.05
N LYS A 243 -28.01 12.53 -6.85
CA LYS A 243 -28.93 13.42 -6.12
C LYS A 243 -28.21 14.03 -4.93
N LEU A 244 -27.98 15.34 -4.98
CA LEU A 244 -27.29 16.02 -3.90
C LEU A 244 -28.14 16.10 -2.64
N SER A 245 -29.46 16.14 -2.78
CA SER A 245 -30.39 16.04 -1.64
C SER A 245 -30.26 14.73 -0.86
N ASP A 246 -30.03 13.61 -1.55
CA ASP A 246 -29.85 12.31 -0.89
C ASP A 246 -28.46 12.21 -0.23
N MET A 247 -27.42 12.81 -0.81
CA MET A 247 -26.11 12.93 -0.18
C MET A 247 -26.15 13.78 1.10
N LYS A 248 -26.92 14.86 1.09
CA LYS A 248 -27.13 15.70 2.28
C LYS A 248 -27.83 14.94 3.38
N LYS A 249 -28.89 14.17 3.06
CA LYS A 249 -29.57 13.29 4.03
C LYS A 249 -28.63 12.24 4.60
N PHE A 250 -27.77 11.63 3.75
CA PHE A 250 -26.75 10.65 4.20
C PHE A 250 -25.82 11.29 5.23
N TYR A 251 -25.32 12.50 4.98
CA TYR A 251 -24.49 13.22 5.94
C TYR A 251 -25.26 13.50 7.25
N GLU A 252 -26.46 14.09 7.17
CA GLU A 252 -27.28 14.44 8.33
C GLU A 252 -27.63 13.21 9.21
N GLN A 253 -27.78 12.05 8.59
CA GLN A 253 -28.12 10.81 9.26
C GLN A 253 -26.92 10.12 9.91
N TYR A 254 -25.77 10.06 9.22
CA TYR A 254 -24.67 9.20 9.61
C TYR A 254 -23.44 9.93 10.17
N TYR A 255 -23.22 11.21 9.84
CA TYR A 255 -22.06 11.98 10.31
C TYR A 255 -22.40 12.70 11.62
N VAL A 256 -22.75 11.95 12.63
CA VAL A 256 -23.15 12.42 13.97
C VAL A 256 -22.25 11.81 15.03
N GLY A 257 -22.00 12.54 16.12
CA GLY A 257 -21.03 12.15 17.14
C GLY A 257 -21.23 10.72 17.65
N CYS A 258 -22.46 10.31 17.95
CA CYS A 258 -22.75 8.95 18.44
C CYS A 258 -22.50 7.83 17.42
N ASN A 259 -22.32 8.16 16.13
CA ASN A 259 -22.04 7.19 15.05
C ASN A 259 -20.60 7.29 14.52
N MET A 260 -19.74 8.03 15.20
CA MET A 260 -18.34 8.23 14.76
C MET A 260 -17.36 7.86 15.85
N GLY A 261 -16.12 7.59 15.43
CA GLY A 261 -15.01 7.33 16.29
C GLY A 261 -13.75 8.09 15.86
N LEU A 262 -12.87 8.34 16.82
CA LEU A 262 -11.56 8.94 16.65
C LEU A 262 -10.50 7.96 17.11
N VAL A 263 -9.50 7.72 16.28
CA VAL A 263 -8.33 6.90 16.59
C VAL A 263 -7.08 7.77 16.51
N LEU A 264 -6.28 7.76 17.59
CA LEU A 264 -4.94 8.35 17.61
C LEU A 264 -3.93 7.30 18.08
N SER A 265 -2.85 7.11 17.32
CA SER A 265 -1.74 6.22 17.68
C SER A 265 -0.41 6.96 17.43
N GLY A 266 0.49 7.05 18.43
CA GLY A 266 1.81 7.66 18.26
C GLY A 266 2.23 8.60 19.37
N ASP A 267 3.00 9.63 19.00
CA ASP A 267 3.75 10.51 19.91
C ASP A 267 2.89 11.65 20.46
N PHE A 268 2.12 11.36 21.48
CA PHE A 268 1.34 12.33 22.27
C PHE A 268 1.12 11.83 23.70
N ASP A 269 0.71 12.71 24.60
CA ASP A 269 0.32 12.38 25.96
C ASP A 269 -1.19 12.11 26.04
N ALA A 270 -1.56 10.86 26.28
CA ALA A 270 -2.96 10.41 26.31
C ALA A 270 -3.74 10.87 27.55
N GLU A 271 -3.08 11.37 28.60
CA GLU A 271 -3.74 11.93 29.78
C GLU A 271 -4.17 13.38 29.55
N SER A 272 -3.33 14.16 28.88
CA SER A 272 -3.52 15.61 28.70
C SER A 272 -4.34 15.99 27.45
N ILE A 273 -4.55 15.06 26.49
CA ILE A 273 -5.17 15.39 25.20
C ILE A 273 -6.70 15.57 25.26
N MET A 274 -7.38 14.96 26.21
CA MET A 274 -8.85 14.92 26.25
C MET A 274 -9.52 16.29 26.23
N PRO A 275 -9.04 17.32 26.95
CA PRO A 275 -9.64 18.68 26.86
C PRO A 275 -9.54 19.27 25.44
N LEU A 276 -8.50 18.95 24.69
CA LEU A 276 -8.38 19.36 23.28
C LEU A 276 -9.42 18.65 22.40
N LEU A 277 -9.60 17.35 22.58
CA LEU A 277 -10.56 16.56 21.82
C LEU A 277 -12.00 17.02 22.11
N GLU A 278 -12.33 17.31 23.38
CA GLU A 278 -13.65 17.87 23.74
C GLU A 278 -13.92 19.22 23.08
N ARG A 279 -12.98 20.15 23.12
CA ARG A 279 -13.19 21.49 22.52
C ARG A 279 -13.11 21.49 20.99
N THR A 280 -12.72 20.39 20.35
CA THR A 280 -12.67 20.21 18.88
C THR A 280 -13.74 19.23 18.39
N PHE A 281 -13.56 17.95 18.52
CA PHE A 281 -14.48 16.91 18.09
C PHE A 281 -15.78 16.86 18.92
N GLY A 282 -15.74 17.24 20.20
CA GLY A 282 -16.93 17.35 21.05
C GLY A 282 -17.97 18.36 20.55
N ARG A 283 -17.61 19.29 19.65
CA ARG A 283 -18.53 20.24 19.00
C ARG A 283 -19.42 19.59 17.93
N ILE A 284 -19.06 18.41 17.43
CA ILE A 284 -19.88 17.69 16.45
C ILE A 284 -21.20 17.33 17.09
N PRO A 285 -22.37 17.59 16.43
CA PRO A 285 -23.67 17.25 16.98
C PRO A 285 -23.75 15.78 17.39
N ARG A 286 -24.27 15.49 18.59
CA ARG A 286 -24.43 14.11 19.06
C ARG A 286 -25.26 13.27 18.08
N GLY A 287 -26.34 13.83 17.58
CA GLY A 287 -27.29 13.15 16.72
C GLY A 287 -28.07 12.02 17.41
N THR A 288 -28.78 11.26 16.60
CA THR A 288 -29.47 10.02 16.99
C THR A 288 -28.74 8.85 16.36
N MET A 289 -28.45 7.77 17.10
CA MET A 289 -27.82 6.57 16.57
C MET A 289 -28.62 6.05 15.37
N PRO A 290 -28.04 6.02 14.17
CA PRO A 290 -28.73 5.55 12.98
C PRO A 290 -28.97 4.04 13.02
N SER A 291 -29.99 3.58 12.31
CA SER A 291 -30.18 2.17 12.03
C SER A 291 -29.44 1.79 10.75
N HIS A 292 -28.68 0.71 10.80
CA HIS A 292 -27.94 0.18 9.64
C HIS A 292 -28.66 -1.02 9.04
N PRO A 293 -28.86 -1.09 7.70
CA PRO A 293 -29.43 -2.25 7.06
C PRO A 293 -28.52 -3.46 7.27
N LYS A 294 -29.11 -4.62 7.54
CA LYS A 294 -28.38 -5.87 7.64
C LYS A 294 -28.24 -6.55 6.27
N SER A 295 -27.10 -7.19 6.04
CA SER A 295 -26.79 -7.88 4.79
C SER A 295 -26.27 -9.31 5.07
N PRO A 296 -27.03 -10.17 5.73
CA PRO A 296 -26.61 -11.54 6.00
C PRO A 296 -26.48 -12.32 4.69
N LEU A 297 -25.49 -13.22 4.63
CA LEU A 297 -25.37 -14.14 3.50
C LEU A 297 -26.54 -15.15 3.54
N PRO A 298 -27.35 -15.24 2.48
CA PRO A 298 -28.37 -16.30 2.38
C PRO A 298 -27.76 -17.70 2.48
N ASP A 299 -28.51 -18.66 3.01
CA ASP A 299 -28.04 -20.04 3.09
C ASP A 299 -27.86 -20.66 1.70
N ILE A 300 -26.71 -21.27 1.49
CA ILE A 300 -26.40 -22.01 0.27
C ILE A 300 -26.92 -23.44 0.48
N THR A 301 -28.15 -23.69 0.02
CA THR A 301 -28.85 -24.96 0.25
C THR A 301 -28.52 -26.03 -0.78
N GLN A 302 -27.97 -25.65 -1.94
CA GLN A 302 -27.55 -26.55 -3.01
C GLN A 302 -26.38 -25.97 -3.79
N GLU A 303 -25.55 -26.85 -4.32
CA GLU A 303 -24.48 -26.44 -5.22
C GLU A 303 -25.03 -25.83 -6.50
N ARG A 304 -24.43 -24.73 -6.93
CA ARG A 304 -24.70 -24.11 -8.23
C ARG A 304 -23.43 -23.57 -8.87
N THR A 305 -23.42 -23.56 -10.20
CA THR A 305 -22.30 -23.05 -10.98
C THR A 305 -22.68 -21.74 -11.66
N VAL A 306 -21.82 -20.74 -11.52
CA VAL A 306 -21.93 -19.42 -12.14
C VAL A 306 -20.77 -19.24 -13.11
N GLU A 307 -21.06 -18.83 -14.35
CA GLU A 307 -20.02 -18.48 -15.32
C GLU A 307 -19.42 -17.11 -14.99
N LEU A 308 -18.08 -17.07 -14.91
CA LEU A 308 -17.30 -15.85 -14.71
C LEU A 308 -16.51 -15.54 -16.00
N LYS A 309 -16.97 -14.58 -16.79
CA LYS A 309 -16.28 -14.18 -18.02
C LYS A 309 -15.06 -13.31 -17.70
N LEU A 310 -13.87 -13.81 -18.02
CA LEU A 310 -12.59 -13.09 -17.80
C LEU A 310 -11.75 -13.08 -19.08
N PRO A 311 -11.01 -12.01 -19.37
CA PRO A 311 -10.19 -11.87 -20.58
C PRO A 311 -8.85 -12.62 -20.50
N ILE A 312 -8.76 -13.67 -19.72
CA ILE A 312 -7.56 -14.49 -19.53
C ILE A 312 -7.66 -15.69 -20.50
N PRO A 313 -6.86 -15.76 -21.57
CA PRO A 313 -6.86 -16.91 -22.47
C PRO A 313 -6.14 -18.11 -21.83
N ILE A 314 -6.51 -19.32 -22.25
CA ILE A 314 -5.77 -20.59 -22.01
C ILE A 314 -5.79 -21.08 -20.54
N VAL A 315 -5.83 -20.21 -19.56
CA VAL A 315 -5.87 -20.57 -18.13
C VAL A 315 -7.31 -20.91 -17.72
N ASN A 316 -7.53 -22.09 -17.19
CA ASN A 316 -8.76 -22.44 -16.48
C ASN A 316 -8.65 -22.03 -15.02
N MET A 317 -9.75 -21.59 -14.42
CA MET A 317 -9.81 -21.21 -13.01
C MET A 317 -11.22 -21.42 -12.48
N GLU A 318 -11.31 -21.82 -11.24
CA GLU A 318 -12.57 -21.90 -10.49
C GLU A 318 -12.38 -21.26 -9.11
N ALA A 319 -13.46 -20.67 -8.59
CA ALA A 319 -13.55 -20.28 -7.19
C ALA A 319 -14.75 -21.02 -6.57
N LEU A 320 -14.52 -21.69 -5.44
CA LEU A 320 -15.56 -22.31 -4.64
C LEU A 320 -15.79 -21.43 -3.40
N VAL A 321 -17.03 -20.99 -3.19
CA VAL A 321 -17.36 -20.07 -2.12
C VAL A 321 -18.36 -20.73 -1.17
N PHE A 322 -17.95 -20.86 0.08
CA PHE A 322 -18.68 -21.44 1.19
C PHE A 322 -19.16 -20.33 2.12
N LYS A 323 -20.29 -20.53 2.81
CA LYS A 323 -20.68 -19.68 3.94
C LYS A 323 -19.72 -19.94 5.11
N ALA A 324 -19.31 -18.90 5.80
CA ALA A 324 -18.39 -18.96 6.92
C ALA A 324 -18.87 -18.05 8.07
N PRO A 325 -18.34 -18.17 9.28
CA PRO A 325 -18.60 -17.25 10.37
C PRO A 325 -17.90 -15.91 10.13
N THR A 326 -18.37 -14.87 10.82
CA THR A 326 -17.64 -13.61 10.96
C THR A 326 -16.51 -13.75 11.98
N ASP A 327 -15.54 -12.82 12.01
CA ASP A 327 -14.29 -12.94 12.79
C ASP A 327 -14.48 -13.13 14.29
N TYR A 328 -15.57 -12.64 14.86
CA TYR A 328 -15.85 -12.74 16.31
C TYR A 328 -16.87 -13.81 16.68
N GLU A 329 -17.35 -14.59 15.72
CA GLU A 329 -18.22 -15.74 16.03
C GLU A 329 -17.40 -16.92 16.60
N PRO A 330 -18.02 -17.79 17.41
CA PRO A 330 -17.32 -18.82 18.19
C PRO A 330 -16.40 -19.76 17.37
N ASP A 331 -16.80 -20.07 16.14
CA ASP A 331 -16.06 -21.01 15.27
C ASP A 331 -14.99 -20.33 14.39
N ALA A 332 -14.89 -19.00 14.40
CA ALA A 332 -14.02 -18.25 13.49
C ALA A 332 -12.55 -18.67 13.59
N ASN A 333 -12.01 -18.73 14.81
CA ASN A 333 -10.63 -19.14 15.05
C ASN A 333 -10.37 -20.60 14.66
N ALA A 334 -11.32 -21.50 14.92
CA ALA A 334 -11.19 -22.89 14.52
C ALA A 334 -11.22 -23.06 12.99
N LEU A 335 -12.08 -22.32 12.29
CA LEU A 335 -12.11 -22.31 10.82
C LEU A 335 -10.86 -21.65 10.24
N LYS A 336 -10.35 -20.56 10.84
CA LYS A 336 -9.09 -19.91 10.43
C LYS A 336 -7.91 -20.90 10.52
N ILE A 337 -7.82 -21.69 11.58
CA ILE A 337 -6.80 -22.75 11.70
C ILE A 337 -7.04 -23.84 10.65
N ALA A 338 -8.29 -24.30 10.44
CA ALA A 338 -8.60 -25.32 9.42
C ALA A 338 -8.19 -24.88 8.02
N THR A 339 -8.50 -23.64 7.63
CA THR A 339 -8.12 -23.09 6.33
C THR A 339 -6.60 -22.89 6.22
N SER A 340 -5.90 -22.55 7.30
CA SER A 340 -4.44 -22.44 7.32
C SER A 340 -3.74 -23.80 7.21
N ILE A 341 -4.32 -24.88 7.80
CA ILE A 341 -3.84 -26.26 7.59
C ILE A 341 -4.00 -26.64 6.11
N LEU A 342 -5.07 -26.21 5.47
CA LEU A 342 -5.28 -26.46 4.03
C LEU A 342 -4.32 -25.63 3.17
N SER A 343 -4.14 -24.34 3.47
CA SER A 343 -3.34 -23.43 2.65
C SER A 343 -2.70 -22.34 3.50
N ASN A 344 -1.37 -22.31 3.58
CA ASN A 344 -0.59 -21.29 4.29
C ASN A 344 0.58 -20.72 3.46
N GLY A 345 0.67 -21.12 2.18
CA GLY A 345 1.72 -20.68 1.26
C GLY A 345 3.06 -21.42 1.40
N ASN A 346 3.20 -22.36 2.35
CA ASN A 346 4.45 -23.09 2.61
C ASN A 346 4.29 -24.60 2.56
N ALA A 347 3.55 -25.15 3.53
CA ALA A 347 3.45 -26.60 3.75
C ALA A 347 2.00 -27.07 3.94
N GLY A 348 1.01 -26.23 3.64
CA GLY A 348 -0.41 -26.61 3.69
C GLY A 348 -0.75 -27.77 2.77
N MET A 349 -1.88 -28.40 3.01
CA MET A 349 -2.27 -29.61 2.26
C MET A 349 -2.58 -29.30 0.78
N LEU A 350 -3.09 -28.12 0.46
CA LEU A 350 -3.25 -27.62 -0.90
C LEU A 350 -1.91 -27.18 -1.51
N ASP A 351 -1.02 -26.60 -0.68
CA ASP A 351 0.32 -26.18 -1.10
C ASP A 351 1.13 -27.40 -1.57
N SER A 352 0.94 -28.56 -0.95
CA SER A 352 1.58 -29.81 -1.39
C SER A 352 1.16 -30.23 -2.80
N LEU A 353 -0.11 -29.98 -3.21
CA LEU A 353 -0.57 -30.28 -4.57
C LEU A 353 0.12 -29.37 -5.61
N MET A 354 0.40 -28.13 -5.25
CA MET A 354 1.18 -27.21 -6.10
C MET A 354 2.65 -27.62 -6.17
N ASN A 355 3.23 -27.97 -5.03
CA ASN A 355 4.62 -28.41 -4.93
C ASN A 355 4.87 -29.72 -5.69
N ASP A 356 3.85 -30.60 -5.75
CA ASP A 356 3.89 -31.86 -6.53
C ASP A 356 3.58 -31.67 -8.02
N GLY A 357 3.34 -30.45 -8.46
CA GLY A 357 3.05 -30.11 -9.85
C GLY A 357 1.68 -30.60 -10.34
N GLN A 358 0.75 -30.89 -9.44
CA GLN A 358 -0.61 -31.33 -9.81
C GLN A 358 -1.48 -30.17 -10.30
N MET A 359 -1.21 -28.95 -9.87
CA MET A 359 -1.88 -27.70 -10.28
C MET A 359 -0.96 -26.48 -10.18
N MET A 360 -1.36 -25.39 -10.81
CA MET A 360 -0.61 -24.12 -10.79
C MET A 360 -0.84 -23.34 -9.50
N ALA A 361 -2.09 -23.32 -9.00
CA ALA A 361 -2.43 -22.63 -7.75
C ALA A 361 -3.67 -23.29 -7.09
N ALA A 362 -3.64 -23.33 -5.75
CA ALA A 362 -4.81 -23.63 -4.92
C ALA A 362 -4.63 -22.92 -3.58
N ALA A 363 -5.63 -22.18 -3.15
CA ALA A 363 -5.61 -21.50 -1.85
C ALA A 363 -7.04 -21.33 -1.34
N ILE A 364 -7.22 -21.39 -0.01
CA ILE A 364 -8.47 -21.07 0.66
C ILE A 364 -8.23 -20.08 1.78
N SER A 365 -9.10 -19.07 1.89
CA SER A 365 -9.07 -18.10 2.99
C SER A 365 -10.48 -17.69 3.40
N PRO A 366 -10.72 -17.43 4.69
CA PRO A 366 -11.94 -16.75 5.13
C PRO A 366 -11.89 -15.27 4.77
N VAL A 367 -13.07 -14.70 4.49
CA VAL A 367 -13.30 -13.25 4.30
C VAL A 367 -14.48 -12.88 5.17
N SER A 368 -14.26 -11.94 6.09
CA SER A 368 -15.27 -11.46 7.05
C SER A 368 -15.73 -10.05 6.70
N LEU A 369 -17.04 -9.82 6.78
CA LEU A 369 -17.71 -8.52 6.79
C LEU A 369 -18.49 -8.41 8.11
N ASN A 370 -19.03 -7.23 8.44
CA ASN A 370 -19.72 -7.08 9.72
C ASN A 370 -21.00 -7.96 9.86
N ASP A 371 -21.66 -8.26 8.75
CA ASP A 371 -22.91 -9.04 8.75
C ASP A 371 -22.79 -10.43 8.09
N ALA A 372 -21.65 -10.80 7.52
CA ALA A 372 -21.51 -12.05 6.78
C ALA A 372 -20.04 -12.49 6.66
N GLY A 373 -19.82 -13.80 6.72
CA GLY A 373 -18.53 -14.42 6.41
C GLY A 373 -18.61 -15.40 5.24
N VAL A 374 -17.55 -15.50 4.47
CA VAL A 374 -17.37 -16.51 3.43
C VAL A 374 -15.98 -17.14 3.52
N ALA A 375 -15.86 -18.41 3.15
CA ALA A 375 -14.55 -19.03 2.85
C ALA A 375 -14.46 -19.22 1.34
N MET A 376 -13.42 -18.63 0.75
CA MET A 376 -13.21 -18.65 -0.69
C MET A 376 -12.00 -19.49 -1.05
N MET A 377 -12.21 -20.57 -1.78
CA MET A 377 -11.15 -21.38 -2.37
C MET A 377 -10.99 -21.00 -3.84
N ILE A 378 -9.78 -20.65 -4.25
CA ILE A 378 -9.43 -20.44 -5.66
C ILE A 378 -8.53 -21.58 -6.10
N LEU A 379 -8.80 -22.16 -7.26
CA LEU A 379 -7.97 -23.19 -7.87
C LEU A 379 -7.69 -22.88 -9.35
N VAL A 380 -6.45 -23.14 -9.75
CA VAL A 380 -5.95 -23.01 -11.13
C VAL A 380 -5.25 -24.30 -11.51
N PRO A 381 -5.86 -25.14 -12.36
CA PRO A 381 -5.22 -26.36 -12.82
C PRO A 381 -4.03 -26.05 -13.73
N ASN A 382 -3.21 -27.04 -14.01
CA ASN A 382 -2.15 -26.92 -15.02
C ASN A 382 -2.72 -26.52 -16.38
N LEU A 383 -1.92 -25.82 -17.18
CA LEU A 383 -2.33 -25.34 -18.50
C LEU A 383 -2.94 -26.47 -19.34
N LEU A 384 -4.06 -26.19 -19.97
CA LEU A 384 -4.86 -27.12 -20.77
C LEU A 384 -5.50 -28.28 -20.00
N SER A 385 -5.31 -28.36 -18.67
CA SER A 385 -5.95 -29.37 -17.83
C SER A 385 -7.39 -28.96 -17.48
N LYS A 386 -8.27 -29.98 -17.29
CA LYS A 386 -9.65 -29.75 -16.84
C LYS A 386 -9.68 -29.41 -15.34
N THR A 387 -10.56 -28.49 -14.95
CA THR A 387 -10.74 -28.06 -13.56
C THR A 387 -11.27 -29.20 -12.66
N VAL A 388 -12.10 -30.10 -13.17
CA VAL A 388 -12.72 -31.20 -12.41
C VAL A 388 -11.72 -32.07 -11.65
N LYS A 389 -10.55 -32.39 -12.25
CA LYS A 389 -9.52 -33.17 -11.56
C LYS A 389 -8.83 -32.38 -10.46
N ALA A 390 -8.57 -31.09 -10.70
CA ALA A 390 -7.95 -30.21 -9.72
C ALA A 390 -8.91 -29.94 -8.54
N GLU A 391 -10.18 -29.70 -8.83
CA GLU A 391 -11.24 -29.56 -7.82
C GLU A 391 -11.32 -30.84 -6.94
N GLN A 392 -11.39 -31.99 -7.54
CA GLN A 392 -11.45 -33.26 -6.79
C GLN A 392 -10.20 -33.47 -5.91
N ALA A 393 -9.01 -33.13 -6.41
CA ALA A 393 -7.78 -33.18 -5.62
C ALA A 393 -7.83 -32.24 -4.40
N CYS A 394 -8.35 -31.03 -4.56
CA CYS A 394 -8.57 -30.10 -3.45
C CYS A 394 -9.62 -30.63 -2.45
N LEU A 395 -10.77 -31.10 -2.93
CA LEU A 395 -11.83 -31.63 -2.06
C LEU A 395 -11.38 -32.88 -1.30
N ASN A 396 -10.48 -33.70 -1.88
CA ASN A 396 -9.87 -34.82 -1.15
C ASN A 396 -9.02 -34.34 0.05
N GLN A 397 -8.36 -33.20 -0.05
CA GLN A 397 -7.64 -32.63 1.09
C GLN A 397 -8.63 -32.13 2.18
N PHE A 398 -9.77 -31.57 1.78
CA PHE A 398 -10.83 -31.21 2.72
C PHE A 398 -11.35 -32.44 3.48
N GLN A 399 -11.61 -33.57 2.78
CA GLN A 399 -12.03 -34.80 3.42
C GLN A 399 -11.01 -35.32 4.46
N ARG A 400 -9.71 -35.15 4.21
CA ARG A 400 -8.68 -35.49 5.18
C ARG A 400 -8.80 -34.62 6.45
N VAL A 401 -9.03 -33.30 6.27
CA VAL A 401 -9.27 -32.42 7.42
C VAL A 401 -10.55 -32.83 8.17
N PHE A 402 -11.64 -33.14 7.47
CA PHE A 402 -12.89 -33.59 8.06
C PHE A 402 -12.73 -34.89 8.88
N ASN A 403 -11.85 -35.79 8.44
CA ASN A 403 -11.56 -37.03 9.13
C ASN A 403 -10.51 -36.89 10.25
N GLY A 404 -9.92 -35.69 10.41
CA GLY A 404 -8.83 -35.47 11.35
C GLY A 404 -7.50 -36.14 10.92
N ASP A 405 -7.37 -36.47 9.62
CA ASP A 405 -6.19 -37.09 9.04
C ASP A 405 -5.10 -36.04 8.76
N PHE A 406 -4.59 -35.45 9.82
CA PHE A 406 -3.45 -34.52 9.86
C PHE A 406 -2.79 -34.57 11.23
N ASP A 407 -1.49 -34.19 11.29
CA ASP A 407 -0.71 -34.19 12.52
C ASP A 407 -1.22 -33.08 13.48
N ASP A 408 -1.42 -33.42 14.76
CA ASP A 408 -1.80 -32.49 15.82
C ASP A 408 -0.79 -31.33 15.95
N LYS A 409 0.47 -31.58 15.61
CA LYS A 409 1.52 -30.57 15.60
C LYS A 409 1.20 -29.42 14.64
N LEU A 410 0.51 -29.67 13.54
CA LEU A 410 0.10 -28.61 12.59
C LEU A 410 -0.79 -27.57 13.25
N ILE A 411 -1.63 -27.96 14.22
CA ILE A 411 -2.49 -27.00 14.94
C ILE A 411 -1.64 -26.02 15.73
N GLU A 412 -0.66 -26.52 16.48
CA GLU A 412 0.21 -25.68 17.29
C GLU A 412 1.10 -24.76 16.41
N VAL A 413 1.50 -25.25 15.25
CA VAL A 413 2.21 -24.46 14.23
C VAL A 413 1.31 -23.33 13.71
N GLN A 414 0.06 -23.61 13.32
CA GLN A 414 -0.85 -22.59 12.79
C GLN A 414 -1.28 -21.59 13.87
N LYS A 415 -1.57 -22.01 15.08
CA LYS A 415 -1.81 -21.10 16.22
C LYS A 415 -0.67 -20.09 16.38
N ARG A 416 0.56 -20.59 16.39
CA ARG A 416 1.76 -19.74 16.51
C ARG A 416 1.92 -18.79 15.34
N SER A 417 1.68 -19.27 14.10
CA SER A 417 1.75 -18.44 12.88
C SER A 417 0.76 -17.28 12.94
N ILE A 418 -0.51 -17.57 13.22
CA ILE A 418 -1.58 -16.57 13.32
C ILE A 418 -1.29 -15.54 14.41
N ARG A 419 -0.79 -16.00 15.59
CA ARG A 419 -0.41 -15.10 16.67
C ARG A 419 0.79 -14.21 16.32
N ASN A 420 1.82 -14.77 15.69
CA ASN A 420 2.98 -13.99 15.27
C ASN A 420 2.60 -12.92 14.23
N GLU A 421 1.66 -13.24 13.34
CA GLU A 421 1.12 -12.28 12.36
C GLU A 421 0.40 -11.13 13.09
N ALA A 422 -0.51 -11.43 14.02
CA ALA A 422 -1.19 -10.42 14.82
C ALA A 422 -0.22 -9.53 15.63
N LEU A 423 0.87 -10.10 16.18
CA LEU A 423 1.90 -9.32 16.87
C LEU A 423 2.65 -8.38 15.93
N ARG A 424 2.95 -8.81 14.71
CA ARG A 424 3.63 -7.99 13.70
C ARG A 424 2.78 -6.83 13.21
N GLU A 425 1.48 -7.05 13.02
CA GLU A 425 0.52 -6.01 12.65
C GLU A 425 0.40 -4.90 13.70
N LEU A 426 0.87 -5.13 14.93
CA LEU A 426 0.89 -4.13 16.00
C LEU A 426 2.25 -3.43 16.19
N GLU A 427 3.28 -3.76 15.40
CA GLU A 427 4.63 -3.25 15.62
C GLU A 427 4.82 -1.78 15.20
N THR A 428 4.15 -1.34 14.15
CA THR A 428 4.26 0.05 13.70
C THR A 428 3.09 0.90 14.22
N ILE A 429 3.33 2.20 14.37
CA ILE A 429 2.30 3.17 14.77
C ILE A 429 1.13 3.15 13.77
N ASP A 430 1.46 3.06 12.48
CA ASP A 430 0.52 3.13 11.35
C ASP A 430 -0.36 1.88 11.30
N ASP A 431 0.25 0.68 11.30
CA ASP A 431 -0.49 -0.60 11.23
C ASP A 431 -1.37 -0.79 12.46
N ARG A 432 -0.85 -0.42 13.64
CA ARG A 432 -1.60 -0.45 14.90
C ARG A 432 -2.80 0.50 14.87
N GLY A 433 -2.61 1.73 14.35
CA GLY A 433 -3.68 2.69 14.13
C GLY A 433 -4.74 2.17 13.17
N LEU A 434 -4.34 1.56 12.06
CA LEU A 434 -5.28 0.91 11.12
C LEU A 434 -6.01 -0.26 11.75
N GLN A 435 -5.33 -1.11 12.55
CA GLN A 435 -5.98 -2.20 13.27
C GLN A 435 -7.04 -1.68 14.26
N MET A 436 -6.74 -0.58 14.97
CA MET A 436 -7.73 0.08 15.82
C MET A 436 -8.95 0.56 15.02
N VAL A 437 -8.74 1.14 13.82
CA VAL A 437 -9.83 1.52 12.91
C VAL A 437 -10.67 0.31 12.51
N MET A 438 -10.06 -0.80 12.13
CA MET A 438 -10.76 -2.02 11.71
C MET A 438 -11.59 -2.62 12.83
N VAL A 439 -11.05 -2.72 14.04
CA VAL A 439 -11.76 -3.23 15.22
C VAL A 439 -12.91 -2.30 15.60
N MET A 440 -12.67 -0.99 15.67
CA MET A 440 -13.72 0.00 15.95
C MET A 440 -14.85 -0.05 14.91
N SER A 441 -14.53 -0.19 13.63
CA SER A 441 -15.50 -0.23 12.53
C SER A 441 -16.35 -1.51 12.52
N SER A 442 -15.85 -2.60 13.12
CA SER A 442 -16.64 -3.83 13.31
C SER A 442 -17.59 -3.78 14.50
N GLY A 443 -17.58 -2.68 15.27
CA GLY A 443 -18.43 -2.49 16.44
C GLY A 443 -17.94 -3.22 17.69
N HIS A 444 -16.72 -3.74 17.69
CA HIS A 444 -16.08 -4.42 18.81
C HIS A 444 -15.18 -3.48 19.61
N LYS A 445 -14.82 -3.88 20.85
CA LYS A 445 -13.85 -3.20 21.69
C LYS A 445 -12.44 -3.70 21.39
N TRP A 446 -11.43 -2.91 21.75
CA TRP A 446 -10.06 -3.35 21.64
C TRP A 446 -9.77 -4.61 22.43
N GLN A 447 -10.39 -4.73 23.63
CA GLN A 447 -10.27 -5.94 24.45
C GLN A 447 -10.84 -7.18 23.75
N ASP A 448 -11.94 -7.05 22.99
CA ASP A 448 -12.52 -8.17 22.23
C ASP A 448 -11.53 -8.69 21.16
N TYR A 449 -10.79 -7.79 20.51
CA TYR A 449 -9.72 -8.16 19.58
C TYR A 449 -8.60 -8.93 20.28
N ILE A 450 -8.11 -8.44 21.43
CA ILE A 450 -7.08 -9.09 22.22
C ILE A 450 -7.55 -10.47 22.69
N ASP A 451 -8.79 -10.57 23.20
CA ASP A 451 -9.37 -11.82 23.66
C ASP A 451 -9.57 -12.83 22.52
N ASN A 452 -9.92 -12.36 21.33
CA ASN A 452 -10.07 -13.17 20.13
C ASN A 452 -8.71 -13.75 19.68
N VAL A 453 -7.64 -12.94 19.67
CA VAL A 453 -6.28 -13.42 19.38
C VAL A 453 -5.82 -14.45 20.42
N ASN A 454 -6.06 -14.19 21.72
CA ASN A 454 -5.71 -15.13 22.79
C ASN A 454 -6.56 -16.41 22.75
N ALA A 455 -7.79 -16.36 22.24
CA ALA A 455 -8.67 -17.53 22.14
C ALA A 455 -8.13 -18.59 21.16
N ILE A 456 -7.26 -18.21 20.24
CA ILE A 456 -6.61 -19.13 19.29
C ILE A 456 -5.85 -20.24 20.03
N ASP A 457 -5.21 -19.94 21.16
CA ASP A 457 -4.44 -20.93 21.94
C ASP A 457 -5.32 -22.05 22.52
N ARG A 458 -6.60 -21.79 22.72
CA ARG A 458 -7.57 -22.76 23.29
C ARG A 458 -8.21 -23.68 22.27
N VAL A 459 -8.06 -23.41 20.98
CA VAL A 459 -8.66 -24.23 19.91
C VAL A 459 -8.06 -25.62 19.90
N THR A 460 -8.90 -26.63 19.91
CA THR A 460 -8.49 -28.05 19.89
C THR A 460 -8.63 -28.65 18.49
N LYS A 461 -8.04 -29.83 18.26
CA LYS A 461 -8.25 -30.60 17.01
C LYS A 461 -9.72 -30.87 16.75
N ALA A 462 -10.47 -31.20 17.81
CA ALA A 462 -11.91 -31.45 17.70
C ALA A 462 -12.66 -30.21 17.19
N ASP A 463 -12.29 -29.01 17.68
CA ASP A 463 -12.89 -27.75 17.23
C ASP A 463 -12.57 -27.48 15.75
N VAL A 464 -11.31 -27.68 15.33
CA VAL A 464 -10.87 -27.52 13.95
C VAL A 464 -11.65 -28.44 13.00
N VAL A 465 -11.76 -29.74 13.35
CA VAL A 465 -12.51 -30.72 12.57
C VAL A 465 -14.01 -30.38 12.53
N ALA A 466 -14.58 -29.98 13.67
CA ALA A 466 -15.99 -29.60 13.76
C ALA A 466 -16.30 -28.36 12.92
N ALA A 467 -15.47 -27.33 12.99
CA ALA A 467 -15.62 -26.11 12.20
C ALA A 467 -15.44 -26.41 10.70
N ALA A 468 -14.41 -27.17 10.31
CA ALA A 468 -14.23 -27.58 8.92
C ALA A 468 -15.46 -28.30 8.36
N LYS A 469 -16.00 -29.28 9.08
CA LYS A 469 -17.23 -30.00 8.69
C LYS A 469 -18.42 -29.07 8.63
N ARG A 470 -18.61 -28.19 9.61
CA ARG A 470 -19.76 -27.29 9.67
C ARG A 470 -19.81 -26.33 8.48
N TYR A 471 -18.67 -25.85 8.02
CA TYR A 471 -18.61 -24.76 7.05
C TYR A 471 -18.12 -25.20 5.66
N LEU A 472 -17.25 -26.21 5.55
CA LEU A 472 -16.67 -26.63 4.27
C LEU A 472 -17.25 -27.95 3.73
N ASP A 473 -17.90 -28.78 4.60
CA ASP A 473 -18.65 -29.96 4.16
C ASP A 473 -20.13 -29.58 3.92
N ARG A 474 -20.34 -28.59 3.09
CA ARG A 474 -21.63 -27.98 2.76
C ARG A 474 -21.74 -27.63 1.28
N PRO A 475 -22.94 -27.45 0.74
CA PRO A 475 -23.11 -26.90 -0.59
C PRO A 475 -22.39 -25.54 -0.72
N PHE A 476 -21.84 -25.29 -1.90
CA PHE A 476 -21.08 -24.07 -2.22
C PHE A 476 -21.52 -23.49 -3.57
N VAL A 477 -21.14 -22.25 -3.83
CA VAL A 477 -21.28 -21.63 -5.15
C VAL A 477 -19.97 -21.76 -5.90
N ARG A 478 -20.02 -22.43 -7.07
CA ARG A 478 -18.87 -22.58 -7.96
C ARG A 478 -18.88 -21.45 -9.00
N PHE A 479 -17.82 -20.64 -9.03
CA PHE A 479 -17.57 -19.66 -10.06
C PHE A 479 -16.57 -20.22 -11.05
N LYS A 480 -17.04 -20.53 -12.25
CA LYS A 480 -16.23 -21.13 -13.30
C LYS A 480 -15.82 -20.10 -14.34
N LYS A 481 -14.52 -19.90 -14.50
CA LYS A 481 -14.00 -18.98 -15.49
C LYS A 481 -14.34 -19.46 -16.90
N LYS A 482 -14.87 -18.53 -17.70
CA LYS A 482 -15.06 -18.64 -19.14
C LYS A 482 -14.27 -17.55 -19.84
N PHE A 483 -13.59 -17.87 -20.94
CA PHE A 483 -12.92 -16.84 -21.73
C PHE A 483 -13.96 -15.89 -22.34
N GLY A 484 -13.76 -14.59 -22.14
CA GLY A 484 -14.62 -13.53 -22.67
C GLY A 484 -14.22 -12.16 -22.16
N SER A 485 -14.68 -11.12 -22.81
CA SER A 485 -14.46 -9.75 -22.31
C SER A 485 -15.35 -9.50 -21.10
N LEU A 486 -14.82 -8.72 -20.15
CA LEU A 486 -15.62 -8.13 -19.09
C LEU A 486 -16.71 -7.25 -19.73
N THR A 487 -17.94 -7.36 -19.21
CA THR A 487 -19.01 -6.44 -19.58
C THR A 487 -18.63 -5.06 -19.04
N LYS A 488 -18.39 -4.11 -19.92
CA LYS A 488 -17.92 -2.76 -19.55
C LYS A 488 -19.00 -1.77 -19.92
N ASP A 489 -19.68 -1.29 -18.90
CA ASP A 489 -20.48 -0.09 -19.03
C ASP A 489 -19.54 1.11 -19.18
N LYS A 490 -19.65 1.81 -20.28
CA LYS A 490 -18.88 3.03 -20.49
C LYS A 490 -19.59 4.18 -19.81
N VAL A 491 -18.98 4.77 -18.80
CA VAL A 491 -19.42 6.07 -18.29
C VAL A 491 -18.91 7.12 -19.27
N SER A 492 -19.79 7.64 -20.13
CA SER A 492 -19.46 8.76 -21.00
C SER A 492 -19.67 10.08 -20.26
N GLN A 493 -18.70 10.97 -20.38
CA GLN A 493 -18.81 12.33 -19.86
C GLN A 493 -19.87 13.13 -20.62
N PRO A 494 -20.86 13.74 -19.95
CA PRO A 494 -21.58 14.87 -20.52
C PRO A 494 -20.60 16.04 -20.66
N GLY A 495 -20.70 16.84 -21.72
CA GLY A 495 -19.77 17.92 -22.06
C GLY A 495 -19.39 18.86 -20.90
N TYR A 496 -18.50 18.40 -20.04
CA TYR A 496 -17.98 19.10 -18.87
C TYR A 496 -16.99 20.19 -19.29
N THR A 497 -17.15 21.36 -18.75
CA THR A 497 -16.17 22.45 -18.86
C THR A 497 -15.48 22.62 -17.53
N PRO A 498 -14.17 22.34 -17.42
CA PRO A 498 -13.45 22.49 -16.17
C PRO A 498 -13.59 23.90 -15.58
N VAL A 499 -13.85 23.98 -14.28
CA VAL A 499 -13.86 25.25 -13.56
C VAL A 499 -12.44 25.73 -13.42
N LYS A 500 -12.11 26.90 -13.98
CA LYS A 500 -10.81 27.53 -13.79
C LYS A 500 -10.82 28.36 -12.50
N PRO A 501 -10.11 27.94 -11.43
CA PRO A 501 -10.16 28.67 -10.18
C PRO A 501 -9.51 30.04 -10.30
N LYS A 502 -10.21 31.09 -9.85
CA LYS A 502 -9.69 32.45 -9.81
C LYS A 502 -8.84 32.72 -8.55
N ASN A 503 -9.13 32.01 -7.45
CA ASN A 503 -8.58 32.30 -6.12
C ASN A 503 -7.52 31.28 -5.67
N SER A 504 -6.76 30.69 -6.59
CA SER A 504 -5.73 29.71 -6.25
C SER A 504 -4.59 30.28 -5.38
N SER A 505 -4.36 31.60 -5.43
CA SER A 505 -3.38 32.29 -4.58
C SER A 505 -3.96 32.83 -3.26
N GLU A 506 -5.28 32.83 -3.11
CA GLU A 506 -5.96 33.40 -1.93
C GLU A 506 -5.99 32.42 -0.76
N GLU A 507 -6.24 32.96 0.43
CA GLU A 507 -6.48 32.18 1.66
C GLU A 507 -7.80 32.61 2.30
N SER A 508 -8.56 31.62 2.79
CA SER A 508 -9.79 31.86 3.55
C SER A 508 -9.50 32.61 4.87
N ALA A 509 -10.52 33.19 5.46
CA ALA A 509 -10.43 33.73 6.81
C ALA A 509 -10.04 32.65 7.83
N TYR A 510 -10.48 31.40 7.62
CA TYR A 510 -10.09 30.25 8.43
C TYR A 510 -8.58 29.99 8.38
N ALA A 511 -7.99 29.90 7.19
CA ALA A 511 -6.56 29.69 7.00
C ALA A 511 -5.72 30.79 7.69
N LYS A 512 -6.17 32.02 7.59
CA LYS A 512 -5.51 33.16 8.26
C LYS A 512 -5.58 33.08 9.79
N ARG A 513 -6.68 32.58 10.37
CA ARG A 513 -6.78 32.31 11.83
C ARG A 513 -5.85 31.17 12.24
N MET A 514 -5.82 30.09 11.46
CA MET A 514 -4.93 28.97 11.71
C MET A 514 -3.44 29.35 11.73
N ALA A 515 -3.03 30.29 10.88
CA ALA A 515 -1.66 30.79 10.82
C ALA A 515 -1.21 31.54 12.08
N GLN A 516 -2.15 31.96 12.92
CA GLN A 516 -1.87 32.66 14.21
C GLN A 516 -1.82 31.70 15.41
N MET A 517 -2.12 30.42 15.21
CA MET A 517 -2.11 29.42 16.27
C MET A 517 -0.67 29.08 16.68
N PRO A 518 -0.44 28.86 17.97
CA PRO A 518 0.87 28.40 18.42
C PRO A 518 1.19 27.02 17.86
N VAL A 519 2.45 26.80 17.54
CA VAL A 519 2.98 25.49 17.13
C VAL A 519 3.76 24.92 18.31
N GLY A 520 3.61 23.64 18.56
CA GLY A 520 4.32 22.94 19.63
C GLY A 520 5.83 22.85 19.37
N ASP A 521 6.59 22.57 20.40
CA ASP A 521 8.05 22.67 20.47
C ASP A 521 8.73 21.30 20.29
N LYS A 522 8.32 20.51 19.29
CA LYS A 522 8.86 19.18 19.03
C LYS A 522 9.85 19.20 17.87
N GLU A 523 11.13 19.00 18.16
CA GLU A 523 12.15 18.88 17.12
C GLU A 523 12.18 17.46 16.52
N LEU A 524 12.70 17.34 15.28
CA LEU A 524 12.98 16.05 14.67
C LEU A 524 14.11 15.36 15.45
N PRO A 525 13.86 14.20 16.08
CA PRO A 525 14.92 13.43 16.70
C PRO A 525 15.88 12.90 15.63
N LEU A 526 17.13 12.74 16.02
CA LEU A 526 18.17 12.18 15.16
C LEU A 526 18.49 10.75 15.62
N VAL A 527 18.79 9.88 14.66
CA VAL A 527 19.27 8.54 14.96
C VAL A 527 20.72 8.60 15.45
N ASP A 528 20.94 8.14 16.69
CA ASP A 528 22.28 8.04 17.29
C ASP A 528 22.93 6.72 16.85
N PHE A 529 23.94 6.80 15.99
CA PHE A 529 24.58 5.62 15.39
C PHE A 529 25.24 4.68 16.38
N GLU A 530 25.57 5.16 17.58
CA GLU A 530 26.26 4.37 18.64
C GLU A 530 25.26 3.84 19.70
N LYS A 531 24.12 4.53 19.90
CA LYS A 531 23.12 4.13 20.90
C LYS A 531 21.97 3.33 20.30
N ASP A 532 21.54 3.70 19.10
CA ASP A 532 20.35 3.11 18.45
C ASP A 532 20.63 1.75 17.80
N ALA A 533 21.90 1.39 17.57
CA ALA A 533 22.28 0.06 17.12
C ALA A 533 23.69 -0.31 17.60
N THR A 534 23.87 -1.56 18.00
CA THR A 534 25.22 -2.10 18.27
C THR A 534 25.82 -2.65 16.98
N MET A 535 26.98 -2.13 16.59
CA MET A 535 27.73 -2.59 15.43
C MET A 535 28.78 -3.62 15.84
N THR A 536 28.70 -4.85 15.28
CA THR A 536 29.62 -5.96 15.60
C THR A 536 30.25 -6.51 14.31
N PRO A 537 31.59 -6.46 14.15
CA PRO A 537 32.28 -7.16 13.07
C PRO A 537 32.11 -8.68 13.19
N LEU A 538 31.78 -9.34 12.07
CA LEU A 538 31.59 -10.81 12.04
C LEU A 538 32.77 -11.56 11.43
N GLY A 539 33.72 -10.84 10.86
CA GLY A 539 34.86 -11.36 10.10
C GLY A 539 34.76 -11.03 8.61
N GLY A 540 35.91 -10.95 7.93
CA GLY A 540 35.98 -10.50 6.54
C GLY A 540 35.41 -9.09 6.37
N GLN A 541 34.52 -8.92 5.44
CA GLN A 541 33.78 -7.68 5.17
C GLN A 541 32.34 -7.70 5.73
N ALA A 542 32.01 -8.69 6.57
CA ALA A 542 30.67 -8.83 7.15
C ALA A 542 30.53 -8.01 8.46
N THR A 543 29.46 -7.24 8.56
CA THR A 543 29.14 -6.44 9.74
C THR A 543 27.69 -6.64 10.14
N LEU A 544 27.45 -6.85 11.45
CA LEU A 544 26.11 -6.96 12.05
C LEU A 544 25.74 -5.64 12.74
N TYR A 545 24.51 -5.22 12.54
CA TYR A 545 23.84 -4.13 13.25
C TYR A 545 22.69 -4.73 14.05
N THR A 546 22.77 -4.66 15.38
CA THR A 546 21.77 -5.21 16.30
C THR A 546 20.97 -4.08 16.93
N VAL A 547 19.65 -4.17 16.83
CA VAL A 547 18.68 -3.26 17.43
C VAL A 547 17.72 -4.04 18.31
N LYS A 548 17.41 -3.53 19.51
CA LYS A 548 16.49 -4.20 20.43
C LYS A 548 15.04 -4.02 19.96
N ASN A 549 14.26 -5.12 20.00
CA ASN A 549 12.80 -5.08 19.85
C ASN A 549 12.17 -4.78 21.22
N PRO A 550 11.47 -3.64 21.38
CA PRO A 550 10.87 -3.27 22.66
C PRO A 550 9.45 -3.82 22.85
N LEU A 551 8.85 -4.46 21.82
CA LEU A 551 7.42 -4.76 21.78
C LEU A 551 7.08 -6.24 22.01
N ASN A 552 7.92 -7.15 21.49
CA ASN A 552 7.65 -8.59 21.52
C ASN A 552 8.94 -9.40 21.34
N ASP A 553 8.83 -10.73 21.36
CA ASP A 553 9.94 -11.68 21.21
C ASP A 553 10.17 -12.14 19.76
N LEU A 554 9.68 -11.39 18.78
CA LEU A 554 9.90 -11.69 17.37
C LEU A 554 11.19 -11.02 16.89
N PHE A 555 12.00 -11.79 16.18
CA PHE A 555 13.17 -11.26 15.48
C PHE A 555 12.92 -11.05 13.98
N ASN A 556 13.70 -10.13 13.40
CA ASN A 556 13.92 -9.99 11.98
C ASN A 556 15.42 -9.90 11.72
N LEU A 557 15.95 -10.78 10.86
CA LEU A 557 17.32 -10.76 10.39
C LEU A 557 17.31 -10.56 8.87
N THR A 558 17.90 -9.45 8.40
CA THR A 558 18.13 -9.21 6.98
C THR A 558 19.62 -9.31 6.70
N ILE A 559 20.01 -10.17 5.75
CA ILE A 559 21.36 -10.31 5.26
C ILE A 559 21.42 -9.72 3.85
N ARG A 560 22.18 -8.66 3.66
CA ARG A 560 22.31 -7.98 2.39
C ARG A 560 23.73 -8.18 1.83
N TYR A 561 23.81 -8.99 0.80
CA TYR A 561 25.04 -9.16 0.02
C TYR A 561 25.09 -8.11 -1.11
N ASN A 562 26.23 -7.45 -1.28
CA ASN A 562 26.46 -6.44 -2.32
C ASN A 562 26.81 -7.10 -3.66
N ARG A 563 25.86 -7.89 -4.18
CA ARG A 563 25.95 -8.52 -5.50
C ARG A 563 24.54 -8.74 -6.04
N GLY A 564 24.13 -8.00 -7.02
CA GLY A 564 22.81 -8.09 -7.65
C GLY A 564 22.91 -8.39 -9.15
N THR A 565 21.79 -8.19 -9.88
CA THR A 565 21.72 -8.52 -11.32
C THR A 565 22.65 -7.67 -12.19
N LYS A 566 23.10 -6.50 -11.74
CA LYS A 566 24.12 -5.71 -12.44
C LYS A 566 25.51 -6.35 -12.39
N ALA A 567 25.81 -7.05 -11.29
CA ALA A 567 27.06 -7.81 -11.16
C ALA A 567 26.97 -9.16 -11.86
N ASP A 568 25.82 -9.82 -11.74
CA ASP A 568 25.58 -11.14 -12.30
C ASP A 568 24.11 -11.34 -12.67
N PRO A 569 23.73 -11.24 -13.94
CA PRO A 569 22.33 -11.40 -14.36
C PRO A 569 21.72 -12.76 -14.05
N ARG A 570 22.51 -13.81 -13.74
CA ARG A 570 22.02 -15.15 -13.36
C ARG A 570 21.30 -15.14 -12.02
N LEU A 571 21.54 -14.13 -11.18
CA LEU A 571 21.04 -14.10 -9.80
C LEU A 571 19.52 -14.05 -9.69
N LEU A 572 18.79 -13.64 -10.73
CA LEU A 572 17.33 -13.74 -10.74
C LEU A 572 16.88 -15.20 -10.82
N ALA A 573 17.53 -16.01 -11.68
CA ALA A 573 17.26 -17.44 -11.76
C ALA A 573 17.72 -18.17 -10.47
N VAL A 574 18.84 -17.75 -9.86
CA VAL A 574 19.31 -18.24 -8.57
C VAL A 574 18.30 -17.99 -7.48
N ASN A 575 17.71 -16.79 -7.39
CA ASN A 575 16.67 -16.49 -6.43
C ASN A 575 15.51 -17.49 -6.53
N THR A 576 14.98 -17.69 -7.73
CA THR A 576 13.89 -18.66 -7.97
C THR A 576 14.31 -20.09 -7.63
N LEU A 577 15.58 -20.47 -7.85
CA LEU A 577 16.09 -21.77 -7.47
C LEU A 577 16.05 -21.93 -5.95
N LEU A 578 16.60 -20.99 -5.18
CA LEU A 578 16.68 -21.06 -3.71
C LEU A 578 15.30 -21.15 -3.05
N ASP A 579 14.31 -20.46 -3.59
CA ASP A 579 12.92 -20.54 -3.10
C ASP A 579 12.31 -21.95 -3.30
N ASN A 580 12.84 -22.76 -4.22
CA ASN A 580 12.31 -24.05 -4.57
C ASN A 580 13.27 -25.24 -4.29
N ALA A 581 14.50 -24.97 -3.87
CA ALA A 581 15.52 -25.99 -3.65
C ALA A 581 15.44 -26.63 -2.27
N GLY A 582 15.85 -27.90 -2.18
CA GLY A 582 16.19 -28.56 -0.94
C GLY A 582 17.70 -28.54 -0.67
N THR A 583 18.15 -29.45 0.21
CA THR A 583 19.56 -29.76 0.44
C THR A 583 19.85 -31.19 0.03
N ASP A 584 21.08 -31.66 0.25
CA ASP A 584 21.45 -33.05 0.07
C ASP A 584 20.71 -34.03 1.00
N SER A 585 20.19 -33.53 2.14
CA SER A 585 19.53 -34.33 3.17
C SER A 585 18.07 -33.95 3.46
N LEU A 586 17.64 -32.73 3.09
CA LEU A 586 16.29 -32.20 3.34
C LEU A 586 15.62 -31.76 2.04
N SER A 587 14.42 -32.24 1.77
CA SER A 587 13.60 -31.69 0.70
C SER A 587 13.12 -30.27 1.00
N ARG A 588 12.69 -29.51 -0.02
CA ARG A 588 12.10 -28.16 0.16
C ARG A 588 10.93 -28.17 1.15
N GLN A 589 10.10 -29.22 1.09
CA GLN A 589 8.96 -29.38 2.00
C GLN A 589 9.42 -29.59 3.45
N GLN A 590 10.46 -30.40 3.68
CA GLN A 590 11.02 -30.62 5.02
C GLN A 590 11.63 -29.34 5.59
N ILE A 591 12.30 -28.52 4.76
CA ILE A 591 12.83 -27.21 5.16
C ILE A 591 11.66 -26.28 5.55
N GLY A 592 10.61 -26.23 4.74
CA GLY A 592 9.40 -25.45 5.05
C GLY A 592 8.76 -25.87 6.36
N ALA A 593 8.57 -27.18 6.57
CA ALA A 593 8.03 -27.72 7.82
C ALA A 593 8.91 -27.40 9.04
N ALA A 594 10.24 -27.48 8.91
CA ALA A 594 11.16 -27.12 10.00
C ALA A 594 11.10 -25.62 10.34
N LEU A 595 11.02 -24.75 9.32
CA LEU A 595 10.84 -23.31 9.54
C LEU A 595 9.51 -23.01 10.26
N GLU A 596 8.41 -23.63 9.85
CA GLU A 596 7.12 -23.51 10.53
C GLU A 596 7.19 -24.01 11.98
N ASP A 597 7.87 -25.12 12.22
CA ASP A 597 8.11 -25.64 13.58
C ASP A 597 8.85 -24.64 14.46
N TYR A 598 9.78 -23.89 13.91
CA TYR A 598 10.51 -22.84 14.62
C TYR A 598 9.71 -21.53 14.70
N GLY A 599 8.54 -21.44 14.05
CA GLY A 599 7.79 -20.19 13.90
C GLY A 599 8.58 -19.17 13.11
N ALA A 600 9.36 -19.63 12.14
CA ALA A 600 10.24 -18.82 11.31
C ALA A 600 9.82 -18.84 9.85
N SER A 601 10.23 -17.83 9.12
CA SER A 601 10.11 -17.74 7.67
C SER A 601 11.45 -17.34 7.05
N LEU A 602 11.68 -17.79 5.82
CA LEU A 602 12.87 -17.51 5.03
C LEU A 602 12.43 -17.08 3.63
N SER A 603 12.98 -15.95 3.15
CA SER A 603 12.76 -15.48 1.79
C SER A 603 14.03 -14.94 1.18
N PHE A 604 14.12 -15.04 -0.14
CA PHE A 604 15.21 -14.51 -0.95
C PHE A 604 14.67 -13.41 -1.88
N SER A 605 15.48 -12.40 -2.15
CA SER A 605 15.18 -11.42 -3.18
C SER A 605 16.45 -10.88 -3.82
N CYS A 606 16.38 -10.58 -5.12
CA CYS A 606 17.49 -10.06 -5.88
C CYS A 606 17.12 -8.73 -6.54
N SER A 607 17.89 -7.70 -6.23
CA SER A 607 17.79 -6.38 -6.87
C SER A 607 18.96 -6.16 -7.85
N ASN A 608 19.03 -4.97 -8.43
CA ASN A 608 20.14 -4.62 -9.33
C ASN A 608 21.51 -4.64 -8.64
N ASP A 609 21.58 -4.27 -7.36
CA ASP A 609 22.83 -4.04 -6.60
C ASP A 609 23.04 -5.01 -5.44
N ALA A 610 22.02 -5.80 -5.10
CA ALA A 610 22.10 -6.66 -3.93
C ALA A 610 21.31 -7.96 -4.06
N PHE A 611 21.78 -8.97 -3.34
CA PHE A 611 21.03 -10.18 -3.00
C PHE A 611 20.69 -10.15 -1.51
N LEU A 612 19.41 -10.32 -1.19
CA LEU A 612 18.91 -10.26 0.18
C LEU A 612 18.40 -11.62 0.63
N VAL A 613 18.71 -11.93 1.88
CA VAL A 613 18.11 -13.06 2.62
C VAL A 613 17.40 -12.47 3.83
N SER A 614 16.11 -12.71 3.91
CA SER A 614 15.29 -12.24 5.04
C SER A 614 14.82 -13.42 5.85
N VAL A 615 15.08 -13.39 7.15
CA VAL A 615 14.67 -14.42 8.12
C VAL A 615 13.89 -13.72 9.22
N GLN A 616 12.70 -14.22 9.50
CA GLN A 616 11.87 -13.74 10.60
C GLN A 616 11.52 -14.93 11.47
N GLY A 617 11.35 -14.72 12.78
CA GLY A 617 11.01 -15.81 13.68
C GLY A 617 10.84 -15.35 15.12
N ILE A 618 10.84 -16.30 16.03
CA ILE A 618 10.76 -16.09 17.48
C ILE A 618 12.17 -16.22 18.05
N ASP A 619 12.59 -15.29 18.91
CA ASP A 619 13.97 -15.24 19.44
C ASP A 619 14.42 -16.51 20.13
N LYS A 620 13.55 -17.19 20.88
CA LYS A 620 13.86 -18.49 21.51
C LYS A 620 14.29 -19.58 20.53
N ASN A 621 13.88 -19.45 19.26
CA ASN A 621 14.19 -20.39 18.18
C ASN A 621 15.27 -19.83 17.22
N PHE A 622 15.93 -18.73 17.58
CA PHE A 622 16.98 -18.13 16.75
C PHE A 622 18.12 -19.10 16.43
N VAL A 623 18.61 -19.82 17.43
CA VAL A 623 19.72 -20.80 17.24
C VAL A 623 19.34 -21.90 16.24
N PRO A 624 18.26 -22.70 16.44
CA PRO A 624 17.90 -23.75 15.50
C PRO A 624 17.54 -23.18 14.10
N THR A 625 16.99 -21.98 14.02
CA THR A 625 16.74 -21.31 12.74
C THR A 625 18.05 -21.01 12.00
N MET A 626 19.06 -20.49 12.69
CA MET A 626 20.38 -20.22 12.09
C MET A 626 21.14 -21.50 11.72
N GLN A 627 20.99 -22.58 12.47
CA GLN A 627 21.53 -23.90 12.13
C GLN A 627 20.92 -24.43 10.84
N LEU A 628 19.59 -24.34 10.69
CA LEU A 628 18.89 -24.75 9.47
C LEU A 628 19.33 -23.90 8.26
N LEU A 629 19.43 -22.58 8.44
CA LEU A 629 19.88 -21.68 7.39
C LEU A 629 21.32 -21.94 6.96
N GLY A 630 22.22 -22.18 7.93
CA GLY A 630 23.61 -22.52 7.66
C GLY A 630 23.76 -23.87 6.94
N HIS A 631 22.97 -24.88 7.34
CA HIS A 631 22.88 -26.14 6.63
C HIS A 631 22.41 -25.93 5.18
N PHE A 632 21.34 -25.14 4.99
CA PHE A 632 20.85 -24.79 3.65
C PHE A 632 21.93 -24.13 2.80
N PHE A 633 22.63 -23.11 3.30
CA PHE A 633 23.69 -22.42 2.54
C PHE A 633 24.86 -23.30 2.17
N GLY A 634 25.20 -24.26 3.04
CA GLY A 634 26.30 -25.20 2.84
C GLY A 634 25.97 -26.37 1.90
N HIS A 635 24.70 -26.75 1.82
CA HIS A 635 24.27 -28.03 1.23
C HIS A 635 23.13 -27.90 0.21
N VAL A 636 22.82 -26.67 -0.24
CA VAL A 636 21.74 -26.45 -1.21
C VAL A 636 21.94 -27.31 -2.46
N LYS A 637 20.88 -27.97 -2.90
CA LYS A 637 20.88 -28.88 -4.05
C LYS A 637 19.70 -28.59 -4.97
N SER A 638 19.99 -28.50 -6.25
CA SER A 638 18.97 -28.40 -7.28
C SER A 638 18.46 -29.80 -7.64
N ASP A 639 17.18 -30.02 -7.62
CA ASP A 639 16.54 -31.18 -8.20
C ASP A 639 15.83 -30.82 -9.52
N ALA A 640 15.29 -31.83 -10.18
CA ALA A 640 14.61 -31.65 -11.48
C ALA A 640 13.35 -30.77 -11.38
N LYS A 641 12.64 -30.81 -10.21
CA LYS A 641 11.43 -30.00 -9.98
C LYS A 641 11.79 -28.52 -9.79
N ALA A 642 12.77 -28.21 -8.93
CA ALA A 642 13.26 -26.86 -8.72
C ALA A 642 13.78 -26.23 -10.03
N LEU A 643 14.54 -27.00 -10.81
CA LEU A 643 15.06 -26.55 -12.09
C LEU A 643 13.95 -26.32 -13.13
N SER A 644 12.94 -27.17 -13.16
CA SER A 644 11.75 -26.97 -14.02
C SER A 644 11.03 -25.68 -13.64
N LYS A 645 10.83 -25.43 -12.35
CA LYS A 645 10.18 -24.22 -11.84
C LYS A 645 10.94 -22.96 -12.26
N VAL A 646 12.27 -22.95 -12.13
CA VAL A 646 13.12 -21.84 -12.60
C VAL A 646 12.90 -21.56 -14.10
N LYS A 647 12.87 -22.60 -14.92
CA LYS A 647 12.67 -22.45 -16.37
C LYS A 647 11.27 -21.96 -16.72
N ASP A 648 10.26 -22.45 -16.03
CA ASP A 648 8.87 -22.06 -16.24
C ASP A 648 8.63 -20.62 -15.80
N THR A 649 9.21 -20.21 -14.66
CA THR A 649 9.17 -18.82 -14.16
C THR A 649 9.84 -17.88 -15.15
N ALA A 650 11.08 -18.16 -15.56
CA ALA A 650 11.81 -17.34 -16.53
C ALA A 650 11.07 -17.20 -17.88
N LYS A 651 10.38 -18.27 -18.33
CA LYS A 651 9.54 -18.24 -19.54
C LYS A 651 8.33 -17.37 -19.38
N ALA A 652 7.67 -17.44 -18.23
CA ALA A 652 6.50 -16.63 -17.92
C ALA A 652 6.87 -15.13 -17.80
N GLU A 653 7.94 -14.80 -17.07
CA GLU A 653 8.45 -13.45 -16.91
C GLU A 653 8.85 -12.83 -18.26
N GLU A 654 9.59 -13.55 -19.11
CA GLU A 654 9.98 -13.03 -20.42
C GLU A 654 8.78 -12.73 -21.31
N LYS A 655 7.71 -13.52 -21.19
CA LYS A 655 6.48 -13.34 -21.95
C LYS A 655 5.66 -12.15 -21.43
N SER A 656 5.66 -11.89 -20.12
CA SER A 656 4.86 -10.82 -19.51
C SER A 656 5.50 -9.43 -19.58
N LEU A 657 6.78 -9.30 -19.95
CA LEU A 657 7.55 -8.03 -19.96
C LEU A 657 6.87 -6.83 -20.62
N THR A 658 5.93 -7.08 -21.52
CA THR A 658 5.25 -6.02 -22.29
C THR A 658 3.72 -6.13 -22.20
N GLU A 659 3.20 -6.91 -21.27
CA GLU A 659 1.75 -7.07 -21.08
C GLU A 659 1.16 -5.89 -20.32
N GLU A 660 1.88 -5.35 -19.31
CA GLU A 660 1.45 -4.23 -18.48
C GLU A 660 2.13 -2.90 -18.91
N ASN A 661 1.33 -1.82 -18.94
CA ASN A 661 1.84 -0.48 -19.28
C ASN A 661 2.92 -0.01 -18.30
N THR A 662 2.78 -0.35 -17.04
CA THR A 662 3.70 0.05 -15.95
C THR A 662 5.07 -0.60 -16.09
N ASP A 663 5.15 -1.85 -16.53
CA ASP A 663 6.41 -2.56 -16.75
C ASP A 663 7.16 -1.97 -17.95
N VAL A 664 6.41 -1.66 -19.01
CA VAL A 664 6.97 -0.97 -20.19
C VAL A 664 7.44 0.43 -19.81
N LEU A 665 6.71 1.16 -18.96
CA LEU A 665 7.13 2.48 -18.46
C LEU A 665 8.43 2.38 -17.65
N ALA A 666 8.51 1.41 -16.74
CA ALA A 666 9.73 1.19 -15.96
C ALA A 666 10.95 0.90 -16.87
N ALA A 667 10.76 0.09 -17.91
CA ALA A 667 11.81 -0.20 -18.88
C ALA A 667 12.17 1.02 -19.75
N LEU A 668 11.19 1.81 -20.17
CA LEU A 668 11.42 3.05 -20.92
C LEU A 668 12.15 4.09 -20.06
N LEU A 669 11.79 4.24 -18.80
CA LEU A 669 12.52 5.11 -17.87
C LEU A 669 13.96 4.65 -17.66
N GLN A 670 14.21 3.34 -17.52
CA GLN A 670 15.59 2.80 -17.47
C GLN A 670 16.39 3.13 -18.74
N LYS A 671 15.76 3.04 -19.90
CA LYS A 671 16.37 3.45 -21.18
C LYS A 671 16.66 4.95 -21.22
N ILE A 672 15.71 5.77 -20.77
CA ILE A 672 15.86 7.23 -20.71
C ILE A 672 16.97 7.64 -19.74
N PHE A 673 17.03 7.01 -18.56
CA PHE A 673 18.00 7.36 -17.52
C PHE A 673 19.43 6.90 -17.82
N PHE A 674 19.59 5.73 -18.45
CA PHE A 674 20.88 5.05 -18.53
C PHE A 674 21.28 4.63 -19.95
N GLY A 675 20.43 4.86 -20.95
CA GLY A 675 20.71 4.50 -22.33
C GLY A 675 20.98 3.00 -22.52
N ASP A 676 22.12 2.65 -23.11
CA ASP A 676 22.52 1.27 -23.32
C ASP A 676 23.03 0.56 -22.05
N LYS A 677 23.22 1.31 -20.94
CA LYS A 677 23.52 0.77 -19.60
C LYS A 677 22.25 0.37 -18.83
N SER A 678 21.07 0.44 -19.45
CA SER A 678 19.81 -0.04 -18.84
C SER A 678 19.95 -1.50 -18.42
N SER A 679 19.60 -1.83 -17.17
CA SER A 679 19.69 -3.21 -16.65
C SER A 679 18.82 -4.18 -17.45
N ASN A 680 17.72 -3.72 -18.04
CA ASN A 680 16.84 -4.54 -18.87
C ASN A 680 17.48 -4.99 -20.19
N LEU A 681 18.49 -4.27 -20.69
CA LEU A 681 19.27 -4.66 -21.87
C LEU A 681 20.39 -5.66 -21.54
N HIS A 682 20.66 -5.86 -20.24
CA HIS A 682 21.70 -6.77 -19.76
C HIS A 682 21.12 -7.97 -18.97
N ARG A 683 19.78 -8.06 -18.90
CA ARG A 683 19.09 -9.17 -18.23
C ARG A 683 19.40 -10.52 -18.90
N GLN A 684 19.31 -11.61 -18.12
CA GLN A 684 19.38 -12.96 -18.65
C GLN A 684 18.07 -13.29 -19.40
N THR A 685 18.18 -13.92 -20.58
CA THR A 685 17.04 -14.35 -21.38
C THR A 685 16.55 -15.73 -20.97
N TYR A 686 15.27 -16.05 -21.25
CA TYR A 686 14.75 -17.42 -21.06
C TYR A 686 15.62 -18.48 -21.77
N LYS A 687 16.11 -18.19 -22.98
CA LYS A 687 16.96 -19.11 -23.74
C LYS A 687 18.26 -19.44 -23.00
N GLU A 688 18.82 -18.49 -22.27
CA GLU A 688 20.03 -18.68 -21.44
C GLU A 688 19.67 -19.46 -20.17
N VAL A 689 18.61 -19.05 -19.44
CA VAL A 689 18.14 -19.75 -18.24
C VAL A 689 17.81 -21.21 -18.54
N LYS A 690 17.15 -21.48 -19.67
CA LYS A 690 16.82 -22.86 -20.10
C LYS A 690 18.03 -23.78 -20.22
N LYS A 691 19.20 -23.24 -20.53
CA LYS A 691 20.46 -23.99 -20.69
C LYS A 691 21.24 -24.14 -19.40
N MET A 692 20.96 -23.32 -18.39
CA MET A 692 21.71 -23.38 -17.14
C MET A 692 21.45 -24.66 -16.39
N SER A 693 22.49 -25.21 -15.80
CA SER A 693 22.40 -26.30 -14.84
C SER A 693 22.13 -25.76 -13.42
N GLY A 694 21.66 -26.65 -12.53
CA GLY A 694 21.53 -26.32 -11.13
C GLY A 694 22.87 -26.02 -10.44
N GLU A 695 23.93 -26.67 -10.87
CA GLU A 695 25.30 -26.48 -10.37
C GLU A 695 25.84 -25.08 -10.72
N GLU A 696 25.57 -24.59 -11.94
CA GLU A 696 25.94 -23.24 -12.34
C GLU A 696 25.23 -22.18 -11.52
N MET A 697 23.94 -22.41 -11.17
CA MET A 697 23.16 -21.51 -10.31
C MET A 697 23.68 -21.53 -8.87
N ILE A 698 24.00 -22.71 -8.32
CA ILE A 698 24.57 -22.86 -6.98
C ILE A 698 25.96 -22.22 -6.91
N SER A 699 26.79 -22.37 -7.98
CA SER A 699 28.07 -21.67 -8.07
C SER A 699 27.90 -20.14 -8.04
N ALA A 700 26.92 -19.59 -8.75
CA ALA A 700 26.63 -18.15 -8.70
C ALA A 700 26.15 -17.70 -7.31
N PHE A 701 25.39 -18.53 -6.59
CA PHE A 701 25.05 -18.27 -5.18
C PHE A 701 26.28 -18.27 -4.27
N ASN A 702 27.21 -19.18 -4.48
CA ASN A 702 28.48 -19.21 -3.75
C ASN A 702 29.30 -17.93 -3.96
N ASP A 703 29.25 -17.33 -5.15
CA ASP A 703 29.87 -16.03 -5.42
C ASP A 703 29.19 -14.90 -4.64
N VAL A 704 27.84 -15.00 -4.44
CA VAL A 704 27.09 -14.04 -3.58
C VAL A 704 27.63 -14.09 -2.16
N LEU A 705 27.83 -15.28 -1.58
CA LEU A 705 28.33 -15.44 -0.21
C LEU A 705 29.76 -14.87 -0.02
N GLY A 706 30.53 -14.75 -1.09
CA GLY A 706 31.89 -14.15 -1.09
C GLY A 706 31.90 -12.62 -1.14
N SER A 707 30.77 -11.99 -1.46
CA SER A 707 30.67 -10.52 -1.63
C SER A 707 30.53 -9.78 -0.30
N TYR A 708 30.76 -8.44 -0.30
CA TYR A 708 30.54 -7.58 0.86
C TYR A 708 29.15 -7.82 1.46
N CYS A 709 29.08 -7.95 2.79
CA CYS A 709 27.86 -8.37 3.48
C CYS A 709 27.52 -7.46 4.67
N ARG A 710 26.26 -7.11 4.81
CA ARG A 710 25.72 -6.44 6.00
C ARG A 710 24.52 -7.21 6.52
N LEU A 711 24.48 -7.35 7.84
CA LEU A 711 23.38 -7.98 8.54
C LEU A 711 22.70 -6.95 9.44
N SER A 712 21.39 -6.95 9.46
CA SER A 712 20.60 -6.17 10.39
C SER A 712 19.68 -7.10 11.15
N TYR A 713 19.86 -7.19 12.45
CA TYR A 713 19.02 -7.94 13.37
C TYR A 713 18.22 -6.98 14.25
N SER A 714 16.93 -7.25 14.40
CA SER A 714 16.08 -6.62 15.40
C SER A 714 15.31 -7.69 16.16
N GLY A 715 15.52 -7.80 17.45
CA GLY A 715 14.95 -8.83 18.36
C GLY A 715 15.30 -8.53 19.79
N THR A 716 15.06 -9.48 20.70
CA THR A 716 15.31 -9.31 22.14
C THR A 716 16.68 -9.81 22.60
N LEU A 717 17.40 -10.59 21.75
CA LEU A 717 18.69 -11.16 22.10
C LEU A 717 19.80 -10.09 22.11
N ASP A 718 20.82 -10.33 22.91
CA ASP A 718 21.97 -9.43 22.98
C ASP A 718 22.89 -9.53 21.76
N ALA A 719 23.51 -8.41 21.39
CA ALA A 719 24.37 -8.29 20.20
C ALA A 719 25.50 -9.35 20.17
N THR A 720 26.11 -9.65 21.34
CA THR A 720 27.17 -10.65 21.45
C THR A 720 26.63 -12.07 21.19
N GLU A 721 25.47 -12.39 21.73
CA GLU A 721 24.80 -13.68 21.52
C GLU A 721 24.46 -13.87 20.03
N VAL A 722 23.78 -12.89 19.45
CA VAL A 722 23.42 -12.90 18.01
C VAL A 722 24.66 -13.08 17.13
N ALA A 723 25.73 -12.30 17.41
CA ALA A 723 26.97 -12.38 16.64
C ALA A 723 27.64 -13.76 16.74
N ASN A 724 27.65 -14.36 17.93
CA ASN A 724 28.23 -15.69 18.16
C ASN A 724 27.43 -16.78 17.42
N VAL A 725 26.09 -16.73 17.50
CA VAL A 725 25.22 -17.68 16.80
C VAL A 725 25.40 -17.57 15.28
N ILE A 726 25.47 -16.35 14.75
CA ILE A 726 25.68 -16.10 13.30
C ILE A 726 27.06 -16.62 12.86
N LYS A 727 28.12 -16.28 13.60
CA LYS A 727 29.48 -16.74 13.28
C LYS A 727 29.62 -18.26 13.29
N ALA A 728 28.93 -18.93 14.23
CA ALA A 728 28.99 -20.38 14.36
C ALA A 728 28.23 -21.11 13.24
N ASN A 729 27.18 -20.51 12.70
CA ASN A 729 26.26 -21.22 11.79
C ASN A 729 26.26 -20.71 10.35
N LEU A 730 26.49 -19.41 10.13
CA LEU A 730 26.42 -18.85 8.78
C LEU A 730 27.82 -18.62 8.18
N PRO A 731 27.99 -18.75 6.84
CA PRO A 731 29.28 -18.61 6.18
C PRO A 731 29.73 -17.15 6.02
N VAL A 732 29.56 -16.32 7.08
CA VAL A 732 29.87 -14.87 7.03
C VAL A 732 31.37 -14.58 6.85
N SER A 733 32.23 -15.51 7.26
CA SER A 733 33.69 -15.43 7.02
C SER A 733 34.09 -15.51 5.54
N ARG A 734 33.21 -16.00 4.66
CA ARG A 734 33.44 -16.03 3.20
C ARG A 734 33.31 -14.65 2.55
N SER A 735 32.67 -13.68 3.23
CA SER A 735 32.52 -12.30 2.74
C SER A 735 33.86 -11.57 2.76
N GLN A 736 34.65 -11.68 1.68
CA GLN A 736 35.99 -11.11 1.57
C GLN A 736 36.08 -9.94 0.58
N ALA A 737 35.14 -9.87 -0.38
CA ALA A 737 35.16 -8.82 -1.39
C ALA A 737 34.77 -7.44 -0.79
N PRO A 738 35.41 -6.37 -1.21
CA PRO A 738 35.05 -5.03 -0.78
C PRO A 738 33.65 -4.61 -1.33
N TYR A 739 33.09 -3.57 -0.75
CA TYR A 739 31.87 -2.95 -1.28
C TYR A 739 32.11 -2.40 -2.70
N VAL A 740 31.19 -2.69 -3.60
CA VAL A 740 31.18 -2.17 -4.97
C VAL A 740 29.93 -1.32 -5.18
N ASP A 741 30.13 -0.10 -5.64
CA ASP A 741 29.01 0.75 -6.06
C ASP A 741 28.60 0.42 -7.50
N TYR A 742 27.45 -0.20 -7.66
CA TYR A 742 26.87 -0.56 -8.96
C TYR A 742 25.99 0.54 -9.56
N ASP A 743 25.82 1.69 -8.89
CA ASP A 743 25.01 2.77 -9.40
C ASP A 743 25.67 3.41 -10.63
N THR A 744 24.82 3.81 -11.56
CA THR A 744 25.19 4.44 -12.83
C THR A 744 24.70 5.88 -12.84
N ASP A 745 25.53 6.80 -13.35
CA ASP A 745 25.12 8.19 -13.52
C ASP A 745 24.02 8.34 -14.59
N PHE A 746 23.13 9.27 -14.36
CA PHE A 746 22.09 9.64 -15.31
C PHE A 746 22.70 10.25 -16.57
N ILE A 747 22.19 9.89 -17.75
CA ILE A 747 22.67 10.42 -19.03
C ILE A 747 21.93 11.70 -19.43
N GLY A 748 22.64 12.61 -20.09
CA GLY A 748 22.08 13.79 -20.74
C GLY A 748 21.81 13.57 -22.22
N TYR A 749 20.99 14.43 -22.80
CA TYR A 749 20.65 14.42 -24.21
C TYR A 749 21.09 15.73 -24.86
N SER A 750 21.58 15.68 -26.10
CA SER A 750 22.02 16.86 -26.85
C SER A 750 20.90 17.58 -27.60
N GLU A 751 19.75 16.93 -27.75
CA GLU A 751 18.56 17.43 -28.41
C GLU A 751 17.29 16.93 -27.70
N PRO A 752 16.14 17.61 -27.83
CA PRO A 752 14.90 17.11 -27.29
C PRO A 752 14.38 15.90 -28.07
N LEU A 753 13.95 14.85 -27.34
CA LEU A 753 13.46 13.60 -27.93
C LEU A 753 12.05 13.25 -27.44
N VAL A 754 11.28 12.61 -28.32
CA VAL A 754 9.97 12.03 -28.00
C VAL A 754 10.05 10.53 -28.27
N TYR A 755 10.21 9.72 -27.24
CA TYR A 755 10.15 8.27 -27.33
C TYR A 755 8.70 7.80 -27.32
N ILE A 756 8.31 6.96 -28.26
CA ILE A 756 6.95 6.39 -28.35
C ILE A 756 7.06 4.86 -28.40
N TYR A 757 6.46 4.20 -27.41
CA TYR A 757 6.20 2.77 -27.43
C TYR A 757 4.72 2.53 -27.73
N ASP A 758 4.41 1.87 -28.87
CA ASP A 758 3.04 1.65 -29.33
C ASP A 758 2.39 0.46 -28.61
N MET A 759 1.36 0.72 -27.82
CA MET A 759 0.49 -0.28 -27.20
C MET A 759 -0.95 -0.12 -27.72
N PRO A 760 -1.29 -0.69 -28.89
CA PRO A 760 -2.55 -0.43 -29.57
C PRO A 760 -3.82 -0.78 -28.78
N LYS A 761 -3.72 -1.73 -27.86
CA LYS A 761 -4.83 -2.19 -26.99
C LYS A 761 -4.94 -1.43 -25.68
N SER A 762 -3.94 -0.61 -25.34
CA SER A 762 -3.96 0.17 -24.12
C SER A 762 -5.05 1.25 -24.17
N ARG A 763 -5.82 1.37 -23.12
CA ARG A 763 -6.81 2.44 -22.94
C ARG A 763 -6.17 3.68 -22.34
N GLN A 764 -5.30 3.48 -21.39
CA GLN A 764 -4.51 4.54 -20.76
C GLN A 764 -3.26 4.83 -21.59
N THR A 765 -2.87 6.10 -21.64
CA THR A 765 -1.58 6.54 -22.15
C THR A 765 -0.75 7.03 -20.96
N LEU A 766 0.44 6.47 -20.80
CA LEU A 766 1.42 6.93 -19.81
C LEU A 766 2.37 7.91 -20.47
N VAL A 767 2.55 9.06 -19.85
CA VAL A 767 3.44 10.13 -20.31
C VAL A 767 4.48 10.38 -19.22
N THR A 768 5.75 10.42 -19.60
CA THR A 768 6.85 10.81 -18.72
C THR A 768 7.67 11.92 -19.38
N THR A 769 8.19 12.83 -18.57
CA THR A 769 9.23 13.78 -19.00
C THR A 769 10.49 13.53 -18.21
N TYR A 770 11.65 13.88 -18.76
CA TYR A 770 12.93 13.71 -18.09
C TYR A 770 13.87 14.86 -18.40
N ASP A 771 14.47 15.38 -17.34
CA ASP A 771 15.52 16.39 -17.37
C ASP A 771 16.74 15.90 -16.57
N GLN A 772 17.93 15.83 -17.18
CA GLN A 772 19.17 15.68 -16.43
C GLN A 772 19.55 17.02 -15.81
N LEU A 773 19.86 17.03 -14.51
CA LEU A 773 20.26 18.23 -13.78
C LEU A 773 21.77 18.21 -13.49
N LYS A 774 22.36 19.38 -13.36
CA LYS A 774 23.77 19.54 -12.99
C LYS A 774 24.08 18.92 -11.63
N PRO A 775 25.33 18.51 -11.36
CA PRO A 775 25.78 18.10 -10.03
C PRO A 775 25.52 19.17 -8.96
N MET A 776 25.15 18.71 -7.77
CA MET A 776 24.85 19.57 -6.62
C MET A 776 25.61 19.06 -5.38
N PRO A 777 26.88 19.44 -5.21
CA PRO A 777 27.72 18.97 -4.11
C PRO A 777 27.32 19.54 -2.75
N GLU A 778 26.72 20.74 -2.73
CA GLU A 778 26.34 21.42 -1.51
C GLU A 778 24.97 20.96 -0.97
N GLN A 779 24.83 20.84 0.36
CA GLN A 779 23.58 20.42 0.99
C GLN A 779 22.43 21.39 0.69
N LYS A 780 22.69 22.70 0.72
CA LYS A 780 21.69 23.73 0.41
C LYS A 780 21.14 23.57 -1.01
N GLN A 781 22.00 23.32 -2.00
CA GLN A 781 21.57 23.09 -3.39
C GLN A 781 20.65 21.87 -3.51
N ARG A 782 20.97 20.77 -2.78
CA ARG A 782 20.12 19.58 -2.74
C ARG A 782 18.76 19.87 -2.10
N LEU A 783 18.73 20.70 -1.08
CA LEU A 783 17.50 21.09 -0.41
C LEU A 783 16.66 22.03 -1.26
N ASP A 784 17.25 22.96 -1.98
CA ASP A 784 16.54 23.78 -2.99
C ASP A 784 15.88 22.88 -4.06
N ALA A 785 16.59 21.86 -4.53
CA ALA A 785 16.07 20.88 -5.49
C ALA A 785 14.93 20.03 -4.91
N ASN A 786 15.06 19.57 -3.66
CA ASN A 786 14.03 18.78 -2.99
C ASN A 786 12.76 19.60 -2.74
N VAL A 787 12.90 20.84 -2.25
CA VAL A 787 11.75 21.74 -2.03
C VAL A 787 11.08 22.07 -3.37
N PHE A 788 11.84 22.30 -4.45
CA PHE A 788 11.28 22.45 -5.79
C PHE A 788 10.53 21.19 -6.24
N SER A 789 11.11 20.00 -6.05
CA SER A 789 10.48 18.74 -6.44
C SER A 789 9.14 18.53 -5.71
N HIS A 790 9.08 18.84 -4.42
CA HIS A 790 7.85 18.85 -3.63
C HIS A 790 6.84 19.87 -4.16
N TYR A 791 7.27 21.08 -4.46
CA TYR A 791 6.40 22.11 -5.02
C TYR A 791 5.82 21.71 -6.36
N PHE A 792 6.63 21.11 -7.23
CA PHE A 792 6.20 20.77 -8.58
C PHE A 792 5.31 19.53 -8.63
N GLY A 793 5.64 18.43 -7.93
CA GLY A 793 4.86 17.21 -8.09
C GLY A 793 5.28 15.98 -7.24
N GLU A 794 6.33 16.08 -6.40
CA GLU A 794 6.70 15.00 -5.47
C GLU A 794 5.96 15.11 -4.13
N GLY A 795 5.40 16.27 -3.87
CA GLY A 795 4.56 16.54 -2.71
C GLY A 795 3.20 15.85 -2.81
N ASP A 796 2.36 16.26 -1.91
CA ASP A 796 0.99 15.81 -1.80
C ASP A 796 0.05 16.41 -2.86
N MET A 797 -1.25 16.35 -2.57
CA MET A 797 -2.33 16.89 -3.42
C MET A 797 -2.23 18.42 -3.63
N SER A 798 -1.33 19.14 -2.93
CA SER A 798 -1.12 20.59 -3.08
C SER A 798 -0.10 20.95 -4.16
N SER A 799 0.64 19.98 -4.71
CA SER A 799 1.67 20.22 -5.73
C SER A 799 1.10 20.75 -7.04
N VAL A 800 1.90 21.55 -7.76
CA VAL A 800 1.50 22.19 -9.03
C VAL A 800 0.98 21.17 -10.04
N LEU A 801 1.71 20.07 -10.24
CA LEU A 801 1.34 19.06 -11.22
C LEU A 801 0.01 18.37 -10.87
N PHE A 802 -0.19 18.04 -9.61
CA PHE A 802 -1.43 17.42 -9.14
C PHE A 802 -2.63 18.37 -9.35
N GLN A 803 -2.49 19.62 -8.93
CA GLN A 803 -3.57 20.61 -9.05
C GLN A 803 -3.90 20.93 -10.49
N GLU A 804 -2.91 21.19 -11.33
CA GLU A 804 -3.14 21.64 -12.71
C GLU A 804 -3.63 20.50 -13.62
N VAL A 805 -3.15 19.27 -13.45
CA VAL A 805 -3.48 18.15 -14.31
C VAL A 805 -4.73 17.40 -13.82
N ARG A 806 -4.81 17.11 -12.52
CA ARG A 806 -5.92 16.34 -11.95
C ARG A 806 -7.07 17.23 -11.50
N GLU A 807 -6.83 18.12 -10.55
CA GLU A 807 -7.91 18.85 -9.87
C GLU A 807 -8.61 19.86 -10.78
N PHE A 808 -7.85 20.66 -11.55
CA PHE A 808 -8.44 21.74 -12.34
C PHE A 808 -8.91 21.29 -13.72
N ARG A 809 -8.37 20.18 -14.27
CA ARG A 809 -8.65 19.79 -15.65
C ARG A 809 -9.13 18.35 -15.81
N SER A 810 -9.07 17.55 -14.76
CA SER A 810 -9.46 16.12 -14.78
C SER A 810 -8.85 15.35 -15.97
N LEU A 811 -7.58 15.64 -16.28
CA LEU A 811 -6.87 15.03 -17.39
C LEU A 811 -6.24 13.68 -17.01
N ALA A 812 -5.93 13.50 -15.74
CA ALA A 812 -5.28 12.30 -15.23
C ALA A 812 -5.75 12.01 -13.80
N TYR A 813 -5.86 10.73 -13.43
CA TYR A 813 -6.07 10.33 -12.04
C TYR A 813 -4.76 10.37 -11.25
N ALA A 814 -3.69 9.80 -11.82
CA ALA A 814 -2.36 9.77 -11.20
C ALA A 814 -1.38 10.64 -11.98
N THR A 815 -0.73 11.56 -11.27
CA THR A 815 0.35 12.39 -11.79
C THR A 815 1.32 12.72 -10.67
N GLN A 816 2.62 12.62 -10.95
CA GLN A 816 3.69 12.88 -9.99
C GLN A 816 4.97 13.35 -10.67
N ALA A 817 5.83 14.02 -9.92
CA ALA A 817 7.21 14.28 -10.29
C ALA A 817 8.16 13.66 -9.28
N LYS A 818 9.39 13.40 -9.65
CA LYS A 818 10.42 12.86 -8.74
C LYS A 818 11.79 13.40 -9.08
N LEU A 819 12.55 13.68 -8.01
CA LEU A 819 13.97 13.98 -8.06
C LEU A 819 14.76 12.72 -7.65
N ARG A 820 15.76 12.34 -8.45
CA ARG A 820 16.69 11.27 -8.10
C ARG A 820 18.13 11.76 -8.14
N ALA A 821 18.91 11.33 -7.17
CA ALA A 821 20.30 11.70 -7.02
C ALA A 821 21.13 10.55 -6.42
N ARG A 822 22.38 10.46 -6.78
CA ARG A 822 23.35 9.63 -6.07
C ARG A 822 23.72 10.28 -4.72
N PRO A 823 24.22 9.50 -3.74
CA PRO A 823 24.59 10.03 -2.43
C PRO A 823 25.60 11.18 -2.54
N ARG A 824 25.32 12.31 -1.89
CA ARG A 824 26.10 13.54 -2.01
C ARG A 824 27.56 13.39 -1.59
N LEU A 825 27.82 12.73 -0.45
CA LEU A 825 29.18 12.66 0.10
C LEU A 825 30.10 11.74 -0.68
N THR A 826 29.59 10.66 -1.21
CA THR A 826 30.38 9.70 -2.03
C THR A 826 30.40 10.07 -3.52
N HIS A 827 29.38 10.78 -4.01
CA HIS A 827 29.23 11.16 -5.43
C HIS A 827 28.83 12.62 -5.60
N PRO A 828 29.65 13.57 -5.13
CA PRO A 828 29.32 15.01 -5.17
C PRO A 828 29.15 15.56 -6.59
N ASN A 829 29.84 14.96 -7.56
CA ASN A 829 29.88 15.40 -8.97
C ASN A 829 28.92 14.61 -9.88
N SER A 830 28.11 13.69 -9.36
CA SER A 830 27.12 12.98 -10.16
C SER A 830 25.93 13.89 -10.50
N PRO A 831 25.44 13.84 -11.77
CA PRO A 831 24.24 14.57 -12.15
C PRO A 831 23.00 14.03 -11.41
N LEU A 832 21.98 14.87 -11.29
CA LEU A 832 20.68 14.47 -10.79
C LEU A 832 19.72 14.23 -11.97
N SER A 833 18.58 13.61 -11.69
CA SER A 833 17.48 13.52 -12.64
C SER A 833 16.20 14.07 -12.03
N PHE A 834 15.46 14.82 -12.83
CA PHE A 834 14.08 15.20 -12.53
C PHE A 834 13.17 14.63 -13.61
N PHE A 835 12.07 14.01 -13.22
CA PHE A 835 11.14 13.41 -14.18
C PHE A 835 9.72 13.44 -13.67
N THR A 836 8.76 13.43 -14.61
CA THR A 836 7.33 13.33 -14.30
C THR A 836 6.75 12.01 -14.80
N ILE A 837 5.66 11.55 -14.19
CA ILE A 837 4.85 10.43 -14.67
C ILE A 837 3.39 10.87 -14.59
N THR A 838 2.65 10.71 -15.68
CA THR A 838 1.22 11.04 -15.75
C THR A 838 0.47 9.98 -16.52
N GLY A 839 -0.57 9.39 -15.90
CA GLY A 839 -1.46 8.42 -16.53
C GLY A 839 -2.76 9.09 -16.98
N THR A 840 -3.01 9.14 -18.29
CA THR A 840 -4.16 9.81 -18.90
C THR A 840 -4.91 8.92 -19.88
N GLN A 841 -6.14 9.26 -20.23
CA GLN A 841 -6.85 8.59 -21.33
C GLN A 841 -6.18 8.92 -22.69
N GLY A 842 -6.23 7.95 -23.60
CA GLY A 842 -5.58 8.13 -24.90
C GLY A 842 -6.07 9.31 -25.75
N ASP A 843 -7.33 9.70 -25.61
CA ASP A 843 -7.92 10.86 -26.28
C ASP A 843 -7.58 12.20 -25.60
N LYS A 844 -7.19 12.16 -24.32
CA LYS A 844 -6.70 13.31 -23.56
C LYS A 844 -5.17 13.48 -23.62
N ALA A 845 -4.44 12.49 -24.16
CA ALA A 845 -2.98 12.43 -24.11
C ALA A 845 -2.30 13.68 -24.66
N MET A 846 -2.74 14.20 -25.80
CA MET A 846 -2.14 15.41 -26.41
C MET A 846 -2.34 16.66 -25.55
N LYS A 847 -3.52 16.80 -24.91
CA LYS A 847 -3.79 17.90 -23.97
C LYS A 847 -2.91 17.79 -22.73
N THR A 848 -2.73 16.56 -22.21
CA THR A 848 -1.89 16.29 -21.05
C THR A 848 -0.42 16.59 -21.33
N ILE A 849 0.12 16.15 -22.48
CA ILE A 849 1.51 16.43 -22.91
C ILE A 849 1.72 17.95 -23.01
N SER A 850 0.80 18.64 -23.69
CA SER A 850 0.87 20.10 -23.85
C SER A 850 0.85 20.84 -22.50
N LEU A 851 0.01 20.40 -21.57
CA LEU A 851 -0.06 21.00 -20.23
C LEU A 851 1.21 20.75 -19.41
N VAL A 852 1.70 19.51 -19.36
CA VAL A 852 2.91 19.17 -18.60
C VAL A 852 4.13 19.94 -19.15
N ASP A 853 4.30 20.01 -20.48
CA ASP A 853 5.38 20.82 -21.08
C ASP A 853 5.22 22.32 -20.77
N SER A 854 4.00 22.83 -20.78
CA SER A 854 3.71 24.22 -20.39
C SER A 854 4.09 24.47 -18.92
N LEU A 855 3.73 23.58 -18.00
CA LEU A 855 4.07 23.71 -16.57
C LEU A 855 5.58 23.65 -16.32
N LEU A 856 6.31 22.84 -17.09
CA LEU A 856 7.77 22.75 -17.01
C LEU A 856 8.45 23.98 -17.63
N SER A 857 7.78 24.68 -18.55
CA SER A 857 8.32 25.86 -19.26
C SER A 857 7.90 27.19 -18.62
N ASP A 858 6.73 27.23 -18.00
CA ASP A 858 6.13 28.41 -17.37
C ASP A 858 5.29 28.00 -16.15
N MET A 859 6.00 27.63 -15.08
CA MET A 859 5.41 27.14 -13.84
C MET A 859 4.73 28.28 -13.08
N PRO A 860 3.47 28.09 -12.61
CA PRO A 860 2.85 29.06 -11.73
C PRO A 860 3.60 29.16 -10.39
N ILE A 861 3.93 30.39 -9.97
CA ILE A 861 4.62 30.67 -8.71
C ILE A 861 3.62 31.27 -7.71
N VAL A 862 3.30 30.51 -6.66
CA VAL A 862 2.34 30.89 -5.64
C VAL A 862 2.97 30.74 -4.25
N THR A 863 3.10 31.84 -3.51
CA THR A 863 3.79 31.89 -2.21
C THR A 863 3.21 30.90 -1.19
N LYS A 864 1.88 30.79 -1.09
CA LYS A 864 1.26 29.87 -0.12
C LYS A 864 1.55 28.41 -0.46
N ASN A 865 1.56 28.05 -1.76
CA ASN A 865 1.87 26.70 -2.20
C ASN A 865 3.34 26.36 -1.91
N PHE A 866 4.25 27.32 -2.09
CA PHE A 866 5.64 27.17 -1.72
C PHE A 866 5.81 26.91 -0.22
N GLN A 867 5.13 27.68 0.64
CA GLN A 867 5.18 27.49 2.10
C GLN A 867 4.66 26.10 2.49
N THR A 868 3.54 25.67 1.89
CA THR A 868 2.95 24.33 2.09
C THR A 868 3.92 23.22 1.66
N SER A 869 4.51 23.34 0.47
CA SER A 869 5.43 22.34 -0.08
C SER A 869 6.74 22.23 0.70
N ARG A 870 7.29 23.37 1.15
CA ARG A 870 8.47 23.40 2.01
C ARG A 870 8.19 22.71 3.35
N GLN A 871 7.04 23.00 3.96
CA GLN A 871 6.61 22.31 5.18
C GLN A 871 6.35 20.83 4.94
N GLY A 872 5.70 20.46 3.84
CA GLY A 872 5.46 19.07 3.45
C GLY A 872 6.76 18.27 3.30
N TYR A 873 7.81 18.85 2.73
CA TYR A 873 9.14 18.24 2.72
C TYR A 873 9.66 17.96 4.13
N ILE A 874 9.52 18.93 5.05
CA ILE A 874 9.94 18.77 6.45
C ILE A 874 9.09 17.69 7.14
N ASN A 875 7.77 17.68 6.95
CA ASN A 875 6.88 16.66 7.53
C ASN A 875 7.29 15.24 7.14
N ASN A 876 7.73 15.05 5.88
CA ASN A 876 8.20 13.76 5.41
C ASN A 876 9.45 13.26 6.14
N LEU A 877 10.29 14.15 6.69
CA LEU A 877 11.43 13.74 7.53
C LEU A 877 10.96 13.11 8.83
N TYR A 878 9.90 13.64 9.44
CA TYR A 878 9.29 13.07 10.65
C TYR A 878 8.57 11.74 10.33
N ALA A 879 7.74 11.72 9.30
CA ALA A 879 6.99 10.52 8.89
C ALA A 879 7.90 9.35 8.55
N ASN A 880 9.06 9.62 7.91
CA ASN A 880 10.04 8.62 7.52
C ASN A 880 11.12 8.34 8.58
N PHE A 881 10.93 8.81 9.84
CA PHE A 881 11.85 8.44 10.92
C PHE A 881 11.86 6.91 11.11
N PRO A 882 13.03 6.26 11.16
CA PRO A 882 13.10 4.79 11.13
C PRO A 882 12.52 4.15 12.40
N SER A 883 11.72 3.10 12.23
CA SER A 883 11.28 2.24 13.33
C SER A 883 12.45 1.38 13.83
N PHE A 884 12.29 0.73 14.99
CA PHE A 884 13.31 -0.19 15.52
C PHE A 884 13.69 -1.30 14.53
N ARG A 885 12.75 -1.76 13.68
CA ARG A 885 13.02 -2.77 12.65
C ARG A 885 13.97 -2.26 11.56
N SER A 886 13.94 -0.99 11.26
CA SER A 886 14.69 -0.37 10.15
C SER A 886 15.95 0.39 10.60
N LYS A 887 16.10 0.74 11.89
CA LYS A 887 17.25 1.54 12.39
C LYS A 887 18.61 0.94 12.04
N GLY A 888 18.80 -0.38 12.20
CA GLY A 888 20.06 -1.03 11.84
C GLY A 888 20.44 -0.88 10.36
N SER A 889 19.47 -1.12 9.47
CA SER A 889 19.66 -0.92 8.03
C SER A 889 19.83 0.56 7.65
N TYR A 890 19.15 1.47 8.35
CA TYR A 890 19.29 2.91 8.16
C TYR A 890 20.71 3.37 8.44
N ILE A 891 21.27 3.02 9.62
CA ILE A 891 22.64 3.35 10.02
C ILE A 891 23.64 2.75 9.04
N ALA A 892 23.47 1.46 8.70
CA ALA A 892 24.34 0.77 7.75
C ALA A 892 24.36 1.46 6.38
N ASN A 893 23.20 1.89 5.87
CA ASN A 893 23.07 2.62 4.61
C ASN A 893 23.68 4.04 4.70
N ALA A 894 23.49 4.74 5.80
CA ALA A 894 24.06 6.06 6.00
C ALA A 894 25.60 6.02 6.02
N ARG A 895 26.21 5.04 6.71
CA ARG A 895 27.67 4.85 6.73
C ARG A 895 28.23 4.56 5.33
N LEU A 896 27.58 3.74 4.51
CA LEU A 896 27.98 3.50 3.12
C LEU A 896 27.91 4.75 2.23
N ARG A 897 26.99 5.66 2.55
CA ARG A 897 26.85 6.95 1.86
C ARG A 897 27.84 8.02 2.38
N GLY A 898 28.77 7.64 3.30
CA GLY A 898 29.80 8.51 3.85
C GLY A 898 29.39 9.33 5.08
N TYR A 899 28.23 9.03 5.70
CA TYR A 899 27.79 9.73 6.91
C TYR A 899 28.33 9.03 8.18
N ASN A 900 28.83 9.82 9.14
CA ASN A 900 29.23 9.37 10.47
C ASN A 900 28.17 9.65 11.54
N SER A 901 27.13 10.39 11.20
CA SER A 901 25.95 10.71 12.02
C SER A 901 24.72 10.72 11.15
N ASP A 902 23.53 10.93 11.73
CA ASP A 902 22.27 10.96 10.98
C ASP A 902 22.35 11.94 9.79
N PRO A 903 22.03 11.48 8.56
CA PRO A 903 21.96 12.34 7.37
C PRO A 903 21.04 13.55 7.52
N ASN A 904 20.05 13.49 8.43
CA ASN A 904 19.12 14.59 8.70
C ASN A 904 19.69 15.67 9.62
N THR A 905 20.93 15.50 10.13
CA THR A 905 21.57 16.52 10.97
C THR A 905 21.63 17.87 10.25
N GLY A 906 21.00 18.88 10.83
CA GLY A 906 20.93 20.24 10.29
C GLY A 906 20.05 20.41 9.03
N VAL A 907 19.32 19.36 8.59
CA VAL A 907 18.46 19.44 7.39
C VAL A 907 17.26 20.35 7.62
N VAL A 908 16.58 20.25 8.76
CA VAL A 908 15.36 21.04 9.05
C VAL A 908 15.65 22.55 9.04
N PRO A 909 16.65 23.09 9.76
CA PRO A 909 16.96 24.52 9.72
C PRO A 909 17.32 25.02 8.31
N ILE A 910 18.08 24.23 7.54
CA ILE A 910 18.43 24.60 6.16
C ILE A 910 17.19 24.58 5.26
N ALA A 911 16.32 23.57 5.38
CA ALA A 911 15.08 23.50 4.61
C ALA A 911 14.14 24.68 4.94
N GLN A 912 14.04 25.06 6.22
CA GLN A 912 13.30 26.25 6.65
C GLN A 912 13.87 27.56 6.08
N SER A 913 15.18 27.62 5.86
CA SER A 913 15.87 28.78 5.26
C SER A 913 15.68 28.92 3.75
N VAL A 914 15.19 27.86 3.06
CA VAL A 914 14.90 27.92 1.62
C VAL A 914 13.80 28.96 1.37
N THR A 915 14.09 29.94 0.53
CA THR A 915 13.14 31.01 0.16
C THR A 915 12.42 30.70 -1.16
N LEU A 916 11.30 31.37 -1.40
CA LEU A 916 10.62 31.32 -2.70
C LEU A 916 11.56 31.68 -3.85
N ASN A 917 12.43 32.66 -3.64
CA ASN A 917 13.40 33.13 -4.64
C ASN A 917 14.49 32.07 -4.90
N ASP A 918 14.90 31.28 -3.90
CA ASP A 918 15.83 30.17 -4.08
C ASP A 918 15.19 29.07 -4.96
N MET A 919 13.95 28.70 -4.67
CA MET A 919 13.20 27.72 -5.44
C MET A 919 12.96 28.22 -6.89
N GLN A 920 12.61 29.47 -7.08
CA GLN A 920 12.41 30.06 -8.39
C GLN A 920 13.71 30.11 -9.20
N ARG A 921 14.84 30.51 -8.60
CA ARG A 921 16.16 30.46 -9.25
C ARG A 921 16.54 29.03 -9.64
N PHE A 922 16.25 28.06 -8.76
CA PHE A 922 16.48 26.65 -9.09
C PHE A 922 15.67 26.23 -10.32
N TYR A 923 14.36 26.51 -10.34
CA TYR A 923 13.48 26.23 -11.47
C TYR A 923 13.99 26.83 -12.77
N GLU A 924 14.29 28.12 -12.78
CA GLU A 924 14.75 28.83 -13.98
C GLU A 924 16.06 28.25 -14.53
N SER A 925 17.02 27.97 -13.63
CA SER A 925 18.37 27.53 -14.01
C SER A 925 18.43 26.06 -14.45
N ASN A 926 17.56 25.19 -13.91
CA ASN A 926 17.72 23.74 -14.07
C ASN A 926 16.57 23.09 -14.85
N ILE A 927 15.35 23.65 -14.82
CA ILE A 927 14.17 23.05 -15.43
C ILE A 927 13.73 23.81 -16.68
N LYS A 928 13.43 25.10 -16.52
CA LYS A 928 12.98 25.97 -17.61
C LYS A 928 14.00 26.06 -18.74
N ASN A 929 15.25 26.30 -18.40
CA ASN A 929 16.36 26.42 -19.36
C ASN A 929 16.80 25.06 -19.97
N ASN A 930 16.32 23.94 -19.43
CA ASN A 930 16.67 22.59 -19.92
C ASN A 930 15.77 22.09 -21.06
N LYS A 931 14.79 22.87 -21.51
CA LYS A 931 13.82 22.50 -22.56
C LYS A 931 14.47 21.94 -23.84
N GLY A 932 15.63 22.45 -24.24
CA GLY A 932 16.40 21.99 -25.41
C GLY A 932 17.01 20.60 -25.28
N HIS A 933 16.96 19.98 -24.10
CA HIS A 933 17.56 18.68 -23.78
C HIS A 933 16.54 17.70 -23.17
N ARG A 934 15.27 18.13 -23.05
CA ARG A 934 14.19 17.36 -22.41
C ARG A 934 13.79 16.15 -23.23
N VAL A 935 13.53 15.05 -22.55
CA VAL A 935 13.00 13.84 -23.17
C VAL A 935 11.56 13.64 -22.72
N ILE A 936 10.68 13.31 -23.67
CA ILE A 936 9.31 12.87 -23.41
C ILE A 936 9.20 11.38 -23.76
N GLY A 937 8.69 10.56 -22.85
CA GLY A 937 8.36 9.17 -23.10
C GLY A 937 6.84 8.98 -23.13
N ILE A 938 6.34 8.25 -24.11
CA ILE A 938 4.91 7.99 -24.31
C ILE A 938 4.70 6.49 -24.51
N ILE A 939 3.79 5.91 -23.72
CA ILE A 939 3.35 4.52 -23.86
C ILE A 939 1.84 4.52 -24.03
N GLY A 940 1.36 4.03 -25.16
CA GLY A 940 -0.07 4.01 -25.47
C GLY A 940 -0.34 3.79 -26.96
N SER A 941 -1.59 3.89 -27.38
CA SER A 941 -1.94 3.71 -28.80
C SER A 941 -1.50 4.90 -29.66
N LYS A 942 -0.54 4.68 -30.53
CA LYS A 942 -0.07 5.74 -31.48
C LYS A 942 -1.19 6.28 -32.37
N LYS A 943 -2.28 5.52 -32.60
CA LYS A 943 -3.43 5.98 -33.38
C LYS A 943 -4.19 7.15 -32.72
N LYS A 944 -4.01 7.32 -31.41
CA LYS A 944 -4.62 8.39 -30.62
C LYS A 944 -3.70 9.61 -30.46
N LEU A 945 -2.48 9.55 -30.98
CA LEU A 945 -1.48 10.62 -30.90
C LEU A 945 -1.42 11.41 -32.20
N ASN A 946 -1.31 12.72 -32.11
CA ASN A 946 -1.02 13.59 -33.25
C ASN A 946 0.52 13.70 -33.41
N LEU A 947 1.09 12.81 -34.23
CA LEU A 947 2.53 12.76 -34.48
C LEU A 947 3.11 14.06 -35.02
N LYS A 948 2.37 14.78 -35.88
CA LYS A 948 2.81 16.08 -36.43
C LYS A 948 2.90 17.14 -35.33
N GLU A 949 1.99 17.11 -34.38
CA GLU A 949 2.03 17.99 -33.22
C GLU A 949 3.13 17.63 -32.24
N LEU A 950 3.43 16.33 -32.04
CA LEU A 950 4.49 15.87 -31.17
C LEU A 950 5.89 16.31 -31.66
N GLN A 951 6.11 16.53 -32.95
CA GLN A 951 7.40 16.99 -33.50
C GLN A 951 7.86 18.33 -32.92
N LYS A 952 6.94 19.19 -32.43
CA LYS A 952 7.33 20.46 -31.78
C LYS A 952 7.99 20.29 -30.40
N TYR A 953 7.85 19.10 -29.79
CA TYR A 953 8.47 18.78 -28.49
C TYR A 953 9.83 18.08 -28.63
N GLY A 954 10.17 17.60 -29.83
CA GLY A 954 11.44 16.93 -30.10
C GLY A 954 11.36 15.96 -31.27
N ARG A 955 12.49 15.39 -31.62
CA ARG A 955 12.60 14.36 -32.64
C ARG A 955 11.92 13.06 -32.14
N ILE A 956 10.98 12.55 -32.93
CA ILE A 956 10.24 11.32 -32.57
C ILE A 956 11.11 10.09 -32.81
N VAL A 957 11.16 9.23 -31.82
CA VAL A 957 11.83 7.93 -31.84
C VAL A 957 10.83 6.84 -31.45
N PHE A 958 10.49 5.98 -32.39
CA PHE A 958 9.67 4.81 -32.10
C PHE A 958 10.52 3.73 -31.44
N VAL A 959 10.17 3.39 -30.22
CA VAL A 959 10.84 2.39 -29.39
C VAL A 959 10.18 1.04 -29.63
N LYS A 960 10.98 0.02 -29.88
CA LYS A 960 10.56 -1.37 -30.03
C LYS A 960 10.92 -2.15 -28.77
N GLU A 961 10.30 -3.29 -28.59
CA GLU A 961 10.57 -4.17 -27.46
C GLU A 961 12.07 -4.49 -27.27
N LYS A 962 12.78 -4.81 -28.36
CA LYS A 962 14.23 -5.08 -28.33
C LYS A 962 15.10 -3.88 -27.90
N ASP A 963 14.55 -2.65 -27.96
CA ASP A 963 15.26 -1.45 -27.52
C ASP A 963 15.10 -1.22 -26.01
N LEU A 964 14.18 -1.93 -25.37
CA LEU A 964 13.88 -1.90 -23.95
C LEU A 964 14.37 -3.15 -23.23
N PHE A 965 14.22 -4.31 -23.84
CA PHE A 965 14.53 -5.60 -23.24
C PHE A 965 15.41 -6.46 -24.13
N ARG A 966 16.35 -7.14 -23.51
CA ARG A 966 17.08 -8.26 -24.12
C ARG A 966 16.17 -9.50 -24.09
N LYS A 967 15.97 -10.14 -25.25
CA LYS A 967 15.20 -11.38 -25.44
C LYS A 967 16.01 -12.47 -26.11
#